data_0a2826200d7b3d4fe550b2983bf39684
#
_entry.id   0a2826200d7b3d4fe550b2983bf39684
#
_cell.length_a   1.000
_cell.length_b   1.000
_cell.length_c   1.000
_cell.angle_alpha   90.00
_cell.angle_beta   90.00
_cell.angle_gamma   90.00
#
_symmetry.space_group_name_H-M   'P 1'
#
loop_
_entity.id
_entity.type
_entity.pdbx_description
1 polymer ?
#
loop_
_entity_poly.entity_id
_entity_poly.type
_entity_poly.pdbx_seq_one_letter_code
_entity_poly.pdbx_strand_id
1 'polypeptide(L)'
;MRFFAWKENFAKADALIVENRPLPMFLCRVLASRGIKDSASAETFLNCTQPLCDPMELHDMEKAVTIVRRAIDEGKKILVFGDYDCDGITATVLLYEYLEGEGADVCYYIPERLNEGYGLSMKTMEMVISSGIELIITVDNGISAVEEIKRAKEAGIEVVVTDHHALPQQLPPADALVNSAFEENSSPCRYLCGAAMAFKLIAALEQQMQGEDPQDLLLEQYGDLVAIATLADVVPLKGENRILTRLGLEVLAQTERPGLLALAQNAKADLAACNSDTISFMLAPRINVTGRIGSVDTAVQLLLTQNEEQAVALAAEIEKLNAERRRMEENISAEAGELLHRKPALLYNRILTLVGDDWHLGVIGIAAARMLERYRKPCIIISCSNGIARGSARSVEGFSIIDAIAACSERLQKFGGHPMAAGFTLAEEDIPAFTAALEEYAAEHYPIMPVHTVKLDAPIAPEEITVANVEEMSRLSPFGCENPMPTFLLPGVTVQAVNSIGNGNHLRMSVTAGRYTVPMVYFGMPVKQFPFSIGDHIDVACALSINDFNDQRTVSVRVINVHPTGWRQGENLRAAAAFEAVVRGEETADATEVFTRNDLAGVYRYLRDNSPIKTGTDGIYYILRKKLDGYTYFKHLAALQIMRELELMEDMQPEGFVIKNGEKKVELEHSQTFRRLQKG
;
A
#
# COMPACT_ATOMS: atom_id res chain seq x y z
N MET A 1 -18.53 -12.60 5.08
CA MET A 1 -18.40 -11.55 4.05
C MET A 1 -18.62 -10.21 4.71
N ARG A 2 -17.82 -9.20 4.38
CA ARG A 2 -17.98 -7.80 4.80
C ARG A 2 -18.35 -6.95 3.60
N PHE A 3 -19.25 -6.00 3.78
CA PHE A 3 -19.61 -5.01 2.78
C PHE A 3 -18.75 -3.77 3.00
N PHE A 4 -17.73 -3.59 2.17
CA PHE A 4 -16.82 -2.45 2.28
C PHE A 4 -17.56 -1.16 2.02
N ALA A 5 -17.10 -0.07 2.61
CA ALA A 5 -17.57 1.25 2.20
C ALA A 5 -17.12 1.58 0.78
N TRP A 6 -18.00 2.13 -0.03
CA TRP A 6 -17.68 2.57 -1.38
C TRP A 6 -17.66 4.10 -1.46
N LYS A 7 -16.69 4.61 -2.20
CA LYS A 7 -16.58 6.04 -2.52
C LYS A 7 -16.70 6.19 -4.02
N GLU A 8 -17.81 6.75 -4.46
CA GLU A 8 -18.05 7.05 -5.87
C GLU A 8 -17.23 8.29 -6.26
N ASN A 9 -16.33 8.10 -7.21
CA ASN A 9 -15.52 9.16 -7.81
C ASN A 9 -16.01 9.47 -9.24
N PHE A 10 -17.33 9.40 -9.45
CA PHE A 10 -17.91 9.54 -10.77
C PHE A 10 -17.82 10.99 -11.26
N ALA A 11 -17.30 11.15 -12.47
CA ALA A 11 -17.26 12.43 -13.16
C ALA A 11 -18.13 12.42 -14.41
N LYS A 12 -18.71 13.57 -14.73
CA LYS A 12 -19.31 13.78 -16.05
C LYS A 12 -18.17 13.80 -17.07
N ALA A 13 -18.37 13.06 -18.15
CA ALA A 13 -17.40 12.96 -19.24
C ALA A 13 -18.05 13.33 -20.57
N ASP A 14 -17.32 14.10 -21.34
CA ASP A 14 -17.61 14.32 -22.75
C ASP A 14 -16.90 13.25 -23.60
N ALA A 15 -17.34 13.08 -24.85
CA ALA A 15 -16.69 12.19 -25.78
C ALA A 15 -15.29 12.74 -26.12
N LEU A 16 -14.24 11.94 -25.91
CA LEU A 16 -12.87 12.29 -26.21
C LEU A 16 -12.44 11.62 -27.51
N ILE A 17 -11.62 12.32 -28.29
CA ILE A 17 -11.04 11.84 -29.55
C ILE A 17 -9.52 11.76 -29.35
N VAL A 18 -8.96 10.57 -29.55
CA VAL A 18 -7.51 10.32 -29.48
C VAL A 18 -7.10 9.60 -30.75
N GLU A 19 -6.00 10.01 -31.37
CA GLU A 19 -5.53 9.46 -32.67
C GLU A 19 -6.64 9.47 -33.75
N ASN A 20 -7.43 10.54 -33.80
CA ASN A 20 -8.56 10.73 -34.72
C ASN A 20 -9.69 9.68 -34.59
N ARG A 21 -9.80 9.00 -33.46
CA ARG A 21 -10.90 8.07 -33.17
C ARG A 21 -11.54 8.35 -31.80
N PRO A 22 -12.86 8.15 -31.66
CA PRO A 22 -13.52 8.34 -30.39
C PRO A 22 -13.13 7.23 -29.40
N LEU A 23 -12.85 7.61 -28.16
CA LEU A 23 -12.66 6.67 -27.05
C LEU A 23 -14.00 6.08 -26.59
N PRO A 24 -14.01 4.83 -26.08
CA PRO A 24 -15.18 4.28 -25.41
C PRO A 24 -15.64 5.15 -24.24
N MET A 25 -16.97 5.35 -24.10
CA MET A 25 -17.51 6.27 -23.10
C MET A 25 -17.13 5.91 -21.65
N PHE A 26 -17.04 4.61 -21.30
CA PHE A 26 -16.57 4.21 -19.98
C PHE A 26 -15.14 4.69 -19.71
N LEU A 27 -14.25 4.66 -20.73
CA LEU A 27 -12.88 5.14 -20.62
C LEU A 27 -12.84 6.67 -20.46
N CYS A 28 -13.70 7.40 -21.19
CA CYS A 28 -13.86 8.85 -21.00
C CYS A 28 -14.27 9.17 -19.56
N ARG A 29 -15.19 8.39 -18.96
CA ARG A 29 -15.58 8.54 -17.54
C ARG A 29 -14.42 8.30 -16.58
N VAL A 30 -13.62 7.27 -16.82
CA VAL A 30 -12.41 6.98 -16.00
C VAL A 30 -11.38 8.12 -16.12
N LEU A 31 -11.11 8.62 -17.34
CA LEU A 31 -10.21 9.76 -17.54
C LEU A 31 -10.72 11.02 -16.85
N ALA A 32 -12.00 11.30 -16.96
CA ALA A 32 -12.64 12.45 -16.31
C ALA A 32 -12.57 12.36 -14.76
N SER A 33 -12.72 11.16 -14.18
CA SER A 33 -12.56 10.94 -12.72
C SER A 33 -11.13 11.22 -12.24
N ARG A 34 -10.15 11.14 -13.15
CA ARG A 34 -8.73 11.47 -12.92
C ARG A 34 -8.37 12.91 -13.29
N GLY A 35 -9.37 13.73 -13.63
CA GLY A 35 -9.18 15.14 -13.98
C GLY A 35 -8.83 15.40 -15.46
N ILE A 36 -8.76 14.38 -16.29
CA ILE A 36 -8.45 14.47 -17.73
C ILE A 36 -9.78 14.62 -18.49
N LYS A 37 -10.04 15.84 -19.03
CA LYS A 37 -11.35 16.22 -19.56
C LYS A 37 -11.37 16.64 -21.03
N ASP A 38 -10.19 16.77 -21.65
CA ASP A 38 -10.04 17.15 -23.04
C ASP A 38 -9.20 16.14 -23.84
N SER A 39 -9.35 16.14 -25.16
CA SER A 39 -8.73 15.17 -26.05
C SER A 39 -7.19 15.28 -26.08
N ALA A 40 -6.64 16.48 -26.00
CA ALA A 40 -5.19 16.68 -26.03
C ALA A 40 -4.53 16.13 -24.76
N SER A 41 -5.09 16.43 -23.58
CA SER A 41 -4.64 15.85 -22.30
C SER A 41 -4.81 14.33 -22.29
N ALA A 42 -5.89 13.79 -22.85
CA ALA A 42 -6.11 12.34 -22.95
C ALA A 42 -5.09 11.66 -23.87
N GLU A 43 -4.78 12.26 -25.02
CA GLU A 43 -3.78 11.75 -25.95
C GLU A 43 -2.38 11.73 -25.32
N THR A 44 -1.99 12.82 -24.68
CA THR A 44 -0.75 12.92 -23.92
C THR A 44 -0.63 11.85 -22.84
N PHE A 45 -1.68 11.68 -22.04
CA PHE A 45 -1.70 10.70 -20.94
C PHE A 45 -1.64 9.26 -21.43
N LEU A 46 -2.43 8.93 -22.46
CA LEU A 46 -2.54 7.56 -22.99
C LEU A 46 -1.30 7.13 -23.78
N ASN A 47 -0.67 8.06 -24.50
CA ASN A 47 0.44 7.77 -25.39
C ASN A 47 1.81 8.08 -24.78
N CYS A 48 1.87 8.80 -23.64
CA CYS A 48 3.12 9.26 -23.01
C CYS A 48 4.03 10.00 -24.01
N THR A 49 3.44 10.91 -24.80
CA THR A 49 4.12 11.64 -25.88
C THR A 49 4.88 12.88 -25.43
N GLN A 50 4.85 13.21 -24.17
CA GLN A 50 5.64 14.31 -23.64
C GLN A 50 7.12 13.91 -23.59
N PRO A 51 8.04 14.84 -23.96
CA PRO A 51 9.46 14.62 -23.73
C PRO A 51 9.73 14.58 -22.22
N LEU A 52 10.81 13.92 -21.84
CA LEU A 52 11.34 14.02 -20.49
C LEU A 52 11.81 15.45 -20.22
N CYS A 53 11.72 15.89 -18.98
CA CYS A 53 12.21 17.21 -18.58
C CYS A 53 13.72 17.30 -18.76
N ASP A 54 14.20 18.46 -19.15
CA ASP A 54 15.63 18.75 -19.12
C ASP A 54 16.17 18.55 -17.68
N PRO A 55 17.12 17.65 -17.46
CA PRO A 55 17.66 17.43 -16.12
C PRO A 55 18.29 18.68 -15.52
N MET A 56 18.77 19.63 -16.34
CA MET A 56 19.34 20.91 -15.89
C MET A 56 18.30 21.88 -15.30
N GLU A 57 16.99 21.64 -15.48
CA GLU A 57 15.92 22.42 -14.82
C GLU A 57 15.73 22.07 -13.35
N LEU A 58 16.33 20.98 -12.85
CA LEU A 58 16.26 20.62 -11.44
C LEU A 58 17.13 21.55 -10.59
N HIS A 59 16.60 21.91 -9.41
CA HIS A 59 17.29 22.76 -8.45
C HIS A 59 18.72 22.28 -8.18
N ASP A 60 19.70 23.16 -8.21
CA ASP A 60 21.14 22.94 -8.01
C ASP A 60 21.80 21.87 -8.93
N MET A 61 21.12 21.39 -9.99
CA MET A 61 21.68 20.35 -10.87
C MET A 61 22.98 20.82 -11.55
N GLU A 62 23.06 22.05 -12.03
CA GLU A 62 24.28 22.60 -12.65
C GLU A 62 25.48 22.60 -11.68
N LYS A 63 25.23 22.92 -10.39
CA LYS A 63 26.26 22.84 -9.35
C LYS A 63 26.70 21.40 -9.10
N ALA A 64 25.71 20.46 -8.99
CA ALA A 64 25.97 19.06 -8.77
C ALA A 64 26.85 18.48 -9.88
N VAL A 65 26.47 18.71 -11.14
CA VAL A 65 27.22 18.27 -12.32
C VAL A 65 28.66 18.82 -12.30
N THR A 66 28.83 20.10 -12.00
CA THR A 66 30.15 20.74 -11.92
C THR A 66 31.04 20.10 -10.86
N ILE A 67 30.49 19.79 -9.68
CA ILE A 67 31.22 19.17 -8.58
C ILE A 67 31.60 17.72 -8.93
N VAL A 68 30.62 16.93 -9.39
CA VAL A 68 30.84 15.52 -9.72
C VAL A 68 31.84 15.38 -10.86
N ARG A 69 31.70 16.16 -11.93
CA ARG A 69 32.64 16.12 -13.06
C ARG A 69 34.05 16.45 -12.64
N ARG A 70 34.22 17.54 -11.88
CA ARG A 70 35.52 17.90 -11.34
C ARG A 70 36.14 16.79 -10.48
N ALA A 71 35.34 16.13 -9.64
CA ALA A 71 35.79 15.02 -8.80
C ALA A 71 36.27 13.84 -9.64
N ILE A 72 35.57 13.50 -10.73
CA ILE A 72 36.00 12.46 -11.69
C ILE A 72 37.33 12.88 -12.35
N ASP A 73 37.39 14.07 -12.89
CA ASP A 73 38.58 14.60 -13.62
C ASP A 73 39.83 14.71 -12.72
N GLU A 74 39.66 15.02 -11.43
CA GLU A 74 40.70 15.11 -10.43
C GLU A 74 41.08 13.76 -9.79
N GLY A 75 40.35 12.69 -10.09
CA GLY A 75 40.54 11.36 -9.51
C GLY A 75 40.26 11.30 -8.01
N LYS A 76 39.29 12.11 -7.53
CA LYS A 76 38.87 12.11 -6.14
C LYS A 76 38.15 10.83 -5.77
N LYS A 77 38.30 10.41 -4.51
CA LYS A 77 37.58 9.28 -3.98
C LYS A 77 36.12 9.64 -3.67
N ILE A 78 35.21 9.04 -4.44
CA ILE A 78 33.78 9.31 -4.40
C ILE A 78 33.04 8.21 -3.62
N LEU A 79 32.16 8.62 -2.71
CA LEU A 79 31.22 7.72 -2.02
C LEU A 79 29.81 7.95 -2.51
N VAL A 80 29.17 6.92 -3.05
CA VAL A 80 27.71 6.88 -3.25
C VAL A 80 27.08 6.36 -1.97
N PHE A 81 26.31 7.21 -1.29
CA PHE A 81 25.66 6.89 -0.02
C PHE A 81 24.15 6.68 -0.25
N GLY A 82 23.69 5.42 -0.20
CA GLY A 82 22.32 5.04 -0.51
C GLY A 82 21.43 4.76 0.70
N ASP A 83 20.19 4.34 0.42
CA ASP A 83 19.24 3.79 1.40
C ASP A 83 19.02 2.29 1.20
N TYR A 84 18.49 1.64 2.22
CA TYR A 84 18.38 0.17 2.31
C TYR A 84 17.13 -0.43 1.64
N ASP A 85 16.24 0.36 1.09
CA ASP A 85 15.07 -0.14 0.38
C ASP A 85 15.32 -0.28 -1.14
N CYS A 86 14.29 -0.71 -1.86
CA CYS A 86 14.42 -0.99 -3.29
C CYS A 86 14.79 0.25 -4.11
N ASP A 87 14.27 1.44 -3.74
CA ASP A 87 14.61 2.69 -4.42
C ASP A 87 16.07 3.08 -4.15
N GLY A 88 16.48 3.14 -2.88
CA GLY A 88 17.85 3.46 -2.50
C GLY A 88 18.88 2.47 -3.04
N ILE A 89 18.56 1.15 -3.03
CA ILE A 89 19.44 0.12 -3.60
C ILE A 89 19.60 0.33 -5.11
N THR A 90 18.50 0.50 -5.84
CA THR A 90 18.56 0.69 -7.31
C THR A 90 19.20 2.04 -7.68
N ALA A 91 18.94 3.10 -6.92
CA ALA A 91 19.63 4.39 -7.08
C ALA A 91 21.14 4.28 -6.89
N THR A 92 21.56 3.53 -5.87
CA THR A 92 22.99 3.26 -5.59
C THR A 92 23.64 2.49 -6.72
N VAL A 93 23.00 1.41 -7.17
CA VAL A 93 23.51 0.57 -8.29
C VAL A 93 23.66 1.42 -9.56
N LEU A 94 22.65 2.21 -9.89
CA LEU A 94 22.58 3.01 -11.09
C LEU A 94 23.72 4.05 -11.12
N LEU A 95 23.89 4.82 -10.03
CA LEU A 95 24.93 5.86 -9.98
C LEU A 95 26.33 5.23 -9.84
N TYR A 96 26.48 4.17 -9.08
CA TYR A 96 27.76 3.45 -8.93
C TYR A 96 28.23 2.87 -10.28
N GLU A 97 27.36 2.15 -11.00
CA GLU A 97 27.65 1.55 -12.31
C GLU A 97 28.09 2.63 -13.34
N TYR A 98 27.39 3.76 -13.34
CA TYR A 98 27.74 4.87 -14.21
C TYR A 98 29.12 5.47 -13.87
N LEU A 99 29.37 5.81 -12.60
CA LEU A 99 30.65 6.41 -12.18
C LEU A 99 31.84 5.46 -12.37
N GLU A 100 31.65 4.18 -12.10
CA GLU A 100 32.66 3.14 -12.37
C GLU A 100 32.96 3.05 -13.87
N GLY A 101 31.93 3.12 -14.71
CA GLY A 101 32.07 3.15 -16.18
C GLY A 101 32.83 4.39 -16.68
N GLU A 102 32.70 5.51 -16.04
CA GLU A 102 33.47 6.76 -16.28
C GLU A 102 34.90 6.71 -15.74
N GLY A 103 35.31 5.62 -15.06
CA GLY A 103 36.64 5.44 -14.52
C GLY A 103 36.90 6.19 -13.21
N ALA A 104 35.85 6.61 -12.49
CA ALA A 104 35.98 7.28 -11.20
C ALA A 104 36.49 6.31 -10.10
N ASP A 105 37.25 6.82 -9.12
CA ASP A 105 37.55 6.10 -7.87
C ASP A 105 36.32 6.13 -6.97
N VAL A 106 35.39 5.20 -7.20
CA VAL A 106 34.08 5.17 -6.57
C VAL A 106 33.87 3.96 -5.68
N CYS A 107 33.22 4.19 -4.54
CA CYS A 107 32.69 3.13 -3.67
C CYS A 107 31.25 3.48 -3.25
N TYR A 108 30.54 2.50 -2.72
CA TYR A 108 29.19 2.74 -2.17
C TYR A 108 29.11 2.34 -0.71
N TYR A 109 28.13 2.90 -0.01
CA TYR A 109 27.76 2.51 1.35
C TYR A 109 26.24 2.68 1.53
N ILE A 110 25.63 1.67 2.13
CA ILE A 110 24.22 1.68 2.51
C ILE A 110 24.12 1.28 3.99
N PRO A 111 23.48 2.11 4.85
CA PRO A 111 23.41 1.84 6.28
C PRO A 111 22.51 0.64 6.59
N GLU A 112 22.85 -0.10 7.65
CA GLU A 112 22.03 -1.20 8.14
C GLU A 112 20.83 -0.68 8.95
N ARG A 113 19.63 -0.93 8.47
CA ARG A 113 18.36 -0.46 9.07
C ARG A 113 18.24 -0.72 10.57
N LEU A 114 18.66 -1.91 11.03
CA LEU A 114 18.47 -2.34 12.43
C LEU A 114 19.51 -1.72 13.39
N ASN A 115 20.73 -1.51 12.91
CA ASN A 115 21.85 -1.07 13.73
C ASN A 115 22.13 0.43 13.65
N GLU A 116 21.86 1.03 12.47
CA GLU A 116 22.19 2.43 12.17
C GLU A 116 20.97 3.32 11.96
N GLY A 117 19.86 2.73 11.53
CA GLY A 117 18.61 3.46 11.25
C GLY A 117 18.53 3.92 9.80
N TYR A 118 17.83 5.03 9.56
CA TYR A 118 17.63 5.63 8.24
C TYR A 118 18.60 6.75 7.99
N GLY A 119 19.19 6.79 6.79
CA GLY A 119 20.04 7.87 6.28
C GLY A 119 21.41 7.97 6.98
N LEU A 120 22.03 9.14 6.83
CA LEU A 120 23.32 9.41 7.43
C LEU A 120 23.22 9.45 8.97
N SER A 121 24.25 8.94 9.64
CA SER A 121 24.41 9.06 11.09
C SER A 121 25.77 9.65 11.43
N MET A 122 25.91 10.31 12.58
CA MET A 122 27.20 10.84 13.03
C MET A 122 28.27 9.74 13.13
N LYS A 123 27.89 8.52 13.56
CA LYS A 123 28.79 7.37 13.64
C LYS A 123 29.31 6.97 12.25
N THR A 124 28.41 6.88 11.28
CA THR A 124 28.76 6.56 9.89
C THR A 124 29.60 7.66 9.28
N MET A 125 29.30 8.93 9.59
CA MET A 125 30.07 10.08 9.10
C MET A 125 31.52 10.05 9.59
N GLU A 126 31.78 9.73 10.86
CA GLU A 126 33.17 9.59 11.36
C GLU A 126 33.93 8.46 10.66
N MET A 127 33.25 7.36 10.32
CA MET A 127 33.84 6.28 9.53
C MET A 127 34.19 6.76 8.11
N VAL A 128 33.27 7.48 7.44
CA VAL A 128 33.49 8.03 6.09
C VAL A 128 34.66 9.01 6.08
N ILE A 129 34.76 9.90 7.06
CA ILE A 129 35.87 10.86 7.21
C ILE A 129 37.20 10.11 7.33
N SER A 130 37.24 9.05 8.15
CA SER A 130 38.47 8.26 8.35
C SER A 130 38.89 7.45 7.12
N SER A 131 37.98 7.21 6.17
CA SER A 131 38.22 6.42 4.95
C SER A 131 38.84 7.21 3.79
N GLY A 132 39.06 8.52 4.00
CA GLY A 132 39.68 9.40 3.00
C GLY A 132 38.78 9.72 1.81
N ILE A 133 37.47 9.69 1.99
CA ILE A 133 36.47 10.14 1.01
C ILE A 133 36.61 11.64 0.82
N GLU A 134 36.52 12.12 -0.42
CA GLU A 134 36.64 13.53 -0.78
C GLU A 134 35.32 14.11 -1.30
N LEU A 135 34.44 13.26 -1.89
CA LEU A 135 33.10 13.62 -2.32
C LEU A 135 32.10 12.55 -1.84
N ILE A 136 31.01 13.01 -1.22
CA ILE A 136 29.84 12.18 -0.93
C ILE A 136 28.73 12.58 -1.90
N ILE A 137 28.12 11.60 -2.57
CA ILE A 137 26.87 11.78 -3.32
C ILE A 137 25.82 10.92 -2.64
N THR A 138 24.84 11.54 -2.00
CA THR A 138 23.73 10.78 -1.43
C THR A 138 22.70 10.48 -2.51
N VAL A 139 22.08 9.31 -2.45
CA VAL A 139 20.98 8.89 -3.32
C VAL A 139 19.83 8.38 -2.46
N ASP A 140 18.63 8.90 -2.69
CA ASP A 140 17.41 8.54 -1.96
C ASP A 140 17.46 8.87 -0.45
N ASN A 141 18.33 9.75 -0.05
CA ASN A 141 18.43 10.25 1.33
C ASN A 141 19.27 11.52 1.39
N GLY A 142 19.42 12.10 2.58
CA GLY A 142 20.35 13.18 2.86
C GLY A 142 19.72 14.55 3.06
N ILE A 143 18.51 14.82 2.55
CA ILE A 143 17.89 16.15 2.64
C ILE A 143 17.62 16.60 4.09
N SER A 144 17.49 15.67 5.03
CA SER A 144 17.27 15.94 6.45
C SER A 144 18.52 15.84 7.32
N ALA A 145 19.69 15.48 6.74
CA ALA A 145 20.94 15.19 7.48
C ALA A 145 21.77 16.43 7.76
N VAL A 146 21.24 17.40 8.50
CA VAL A 146 21.84 18.72 8.70
C VAL A 146 23.18 18.65 9.44
N GLU A 147 23.23 17.99 10.58
CA GLU A 147 24.43 17.94 11.41
C GLU A 147 25.50 16.99 10.82
N GLU A 148 25.08 15.89 10.20
CA GLU A 148 25.97 14.93 9.55
C GLU A 148 26.68 15.56 8.36
N ILE A 149 25.95 16.28 7.50
CA ILE A 149 26.53 16.98 6.34
C ILE A 149 27.41 18.14 6.79
N LYS A 150 27.00 18.89 7.81
CA LYS A 150 27.85 19.92 8.42
C LYS A 150 29.17 19.33 8.89
N ARG A 151 29.13 18.18 9.55
CA ARG A 151 30.34 17.47 10.03
C ARG A 151 31.25 17.03 8.87
N ALA A 152 30.67 16.53 7.75
CA ALA A 152 31.42 16.21 6.54
C ALA A 152 32.12 17.48 5.97
N LYS A 153 31.41 18.59 5.89
CA LYS A 153 31.94 19.88 5.43
C LYS A 153 33.08 20.37 6.31
N GLU A 154 32.96 20.27 7.63
CA GLU A 154 34.04 20.63 8.59
C GLU A 154 35.29 19.78 8.39
N ALA A 155 35.15 18.55 7.90
CA ALA A 155 36.26 17.67 7.55
C ALA A 155 36.85 17.94 6.14
N GLY A 156 36.27 18.90 5.37
CA GLY A 156 36.71 19.22 4.03
C GLY A 156 36.16 18.35 2.91
N ILE A 157 35.15 17.53 3.19
CA ILE A 157 34.48 16.67 2.21
C ILE A 157 33.41 17.50 1.47
N GLU A 158 33.38 17.41 0.15
CA GLU A 158 32.26 17.94 -0.65
C GLU A 158 31.05 17.03 -0.59
N VAL A 159 29.85 17.60 -0.59
CA VAL A 159 28.61 16.81 -0.47
C VAL A 159 27.59 17.28 -1.53
N VAL A 160 27.16 16.36 -2.35
CA VAL A 160 26.03 16.49 -3.28
C VAL A 160 24.90 15.61 -2.77
N VAL A 161 23.75 16.22 -2.50
CA VAL A 161 22.54 15.48 -2.09
C VAL A 161 21.65 15.29 -3.30
N THR A 162 21.32 14.03 -3.63
CA THR A 162 20.19 13.69 -4.52
C THR A 162 19.13 12.95 -3.74
N ASP A 163 17.94 13.52 -3.64
CA ASP A 163 16.88 13.03 -2.78
C ASP A 163 15.51 13.39 -3.37
N HIS A 164 14.45 12.83 -2.85
CA HIS A 164 13.07 13.13 -3.24
C HIS A 164 12.14 13.32 -2.04
N HIS A 165 12.63 13.08 -0.85
CA HIS A 165 11.87 13.24 0.39
C HIS A 165 11.48 14.69 0.64
N ALA A 166 10.43 14.88 1.44
CA ALA A 166 9.91 16.20 1.79
C ALA A 166 10.99 17.10 2.40
N LEU A 167 11.01 18.36 1.98
CA LEU A 167 11.97 19.34 2.46
C LEU A 167 11.77 19.61 3.97
N PRO A 168 12.81 19.52 4.80
CA PRO A 168 12.75 19.89 6.21
C PRO A 168 12.69 21.40 6.38
N GLN A 169 12.39 21.88 7.60
CA GLN A 169 12.43 23.31 7.92
C GLN A 169 13.84 23.92 7.77
N GLN A 170 14.88 23.14 8.03
CA GLN A 170 16.27 23.52 7.86
C GLN A 170 16.93 22.58 6.88
N LEU A 171 17.44 23.13 5.77
CA LEU A 171 18.18 22.38 4.77
C LEU A 171 19.62 22.10 5.25
N PRO A 172 20.21 20.95 4.87
CA PRO A 172 21.59 20.66 5.18
C PRO A 172 22.57 21.54 4.38
N PRO A 173 23.76 21.86 4.92
CA PRO A 173 24.73 22.74 4.28
C PRO A 173 25.57 22.03 3.21
N ALA A 174 24.93 21.27 2.31
CA ALA A 174 25.58 20.60 1.20
C ALA A 174 26.05 21.59 0.12
N ASP A 175 26.96 21.16 -0.76
CA ASP A 175 27.45 21.97 -1.87
C ASP A 175 26.42 22.08 -3.00
N ALA A 176 25.62 21.04 -3.18
CA ALA A 176 24.44 21.03 -4.06
C ALA A 176 23.33 20.20 -3.44
N LEU A 177 22.08 20.67 -3.60
CA LEU A 177 20.86 20.02 -3.13
C LEU A 177 19.94 19.76 -4.32
N VAL A 178 20.00 18.57 -4.88
CA VAL A 178 19.11 18.15 -5.99
C VAL A 178 17.98 17.31 -5.41
N ASN A 179 16.77 17.89 -5.37
CA ASN A 179 15.60 17.20 -4.81
C ASN A 179 14.35 17.53 -5.62
N SER A 180 13.55 16.51 -5.95
CA SER A 180 12.33 16.69 -6.74
C SER A 180 11.24 17.52 -6.04
N ALA A 181 11.30 17.66 -4.71
CA ALA A 181 10.31 18.38 -3.92
C ALA A 181 10.48 19.92 -3.92
N PHE A 182 11.56 20.47 -4.48
CA PHE A 182 11.71 21.94 -4.59
C PHE A 182 10.61 22.54 -5.48
N GLU A 183 10.03 23.65 -5.03
CA GLU A 183 8.94 24.32 -5.75
C GLU A 183 9.39 24.92 -7.10
N GLU A 184 10.65 25.26 -7.22
CA GLU A 184 11.28 25.78 -8.43
C GLU A 184 11.36 24.78 -9.57
N ASN A 185 11.33 23.48 -9.26
CA ASN A 185 11.35 22.43 -10.27
C ASN A 185 10.12 22.51 -11.17
N SER A 186 10.30 22.19 -12.44
CA SER A 186 9.17 22.09 -13.38
C SER A 186 8.16 21.04 -12.91
N SER A 187 6.87 21.26 -13.15
CA SER A 187 5.79 20.40 -12.67
C SER A 187 5.94 18.93 -13.04
N PRO A 188 6.41 18.54 -14.25
CA PRO A 188 6.61 17.14 -14.60
C PRO A 188 7.70 16.43 -13.81
N CYS A 189 8.76 17.13 -13.37
CA CYS A 189 9.88 16.57 -12.60
C CYS A 189 9.61 16.44 -11.09
N ARG A 190 8.47 16.91 -10.63
CA ARG A 190 8.06 16.73 -9.24
C ARG A 190 7.70 15.27 -8.97
N TYR A 191 7.99 14.82 -7.77
CA TYR A 191 7.65 13.46 -7.30
C TYR A 191 8.48 12.31 -7.90
N LEU A 192 9.61 12.60 -8.55
CA LEU A 192 10.55 11.56 -8.96
C LEU A 192 11.06 10.80 -7.73
N CYS A 193 11.24 9.48 -7.83
CA CYS A 193 11.85 8.66 -6.79
C CYS A 193 13.38 8.83 -6.76
N GLY A 194 14.06 8.27 -5.74
CA GLY A 194 15.51 8.38 -5.58
C GLY A 194 16.31 7.89 -6.78
N ALA A 195 15.95 6.73 -7.35
CA ALA A 195 16.61 6.21 -8.55
C ALA A 195 16.36 7.09 -9.80
N ALA A 196 15.17 7.67 -9.92
CA ALA A 196 14.90 8.61 -11.01
C ALA A 196 15.69 9.92 -10.83
N MET A 197 15.94 10.37 -9.59
CA MET A 197 16.82 11.51 -9.32
C MET A 197 18.28 11.20 -9.67
N ALA A 198 18.76 9.98 -9.34
CA ALA A 198 20.09 9.52 -9.75
C ALA A 198 20.20 9.42 -11.28
N PHE A 199 19.16 8.92 -11.97
CA PHE A 199 19.08 8.90 -13.43
C PHE A 199 19.17 10.31 -14.03
N LYS A 200 18.49 11.29 -13.44
CA LYS A 200 18.58 12.70 -13.88
C LYS A 200 19.96 13.29 -13.68
N LEU A 201 20.66 12.95 -12.59
CA LEU A 201 22.05 13.39 -12.39
C LEU A 201 22.96 12.81 -13.49
N ILE A 202 22.82 11.54 -13.82
CA ILE A 202 23.58 10.89 -14.90
C ILE A 202 23.26 11.57 -16.23
N ALA A 203 22.00 11.80 -16.54
CA ALA A 203 21.60 12.47 -17.77
C ALA A 203 22.17 13.88 -17.88
N ALA A 204 22.22 14.63 -16.77
CA ALA A 204 22.84 15.95 -16.74
C ALA A 204 24.36 15.90 -16.96
N LEU A 205 25.05 14.90 -16.39
CA LEU A 205 26.49 14.69 -16.59
C LEU A 205 26.79 14.37 -18.06
N GLU A 206 26.03 13.50 -18.69
CA GLU A 206 26.17 13.16 -20.11
C GLU A 206 25.83 14.33 -21.04
N GLN A 207 24.74 15.06 -20.75
CA GLN A 207 24.32 16.22 -21.52
C GLN A 207 25.41 17.32 -21.53
N GLN A 208 26.09 17.55 -20.41
CA GLN A 208 27.20 18.49 -20.33
C GLN A 208 28.37 18.07 -21.22
N MET A 209 28.61 16.77 -21.39
CA MET A 209 29.70 16.25 -22.21
C MET A 209 29.37 16.23 -23.70
N GLN A 210 28.16 15.81 -24.04
CA GLN A 210 27.76 15.54 -25.43
C GLN A 210 27.08 16.75 -26.09
N GLY A 211 26.50 17.65 -25.29
CA GLY A 211 25.75 18.82 -25.77
C GLY A 211 24.37 18.50 -26.32
N GLU A 212 23.92 17.24 -26.24
CA GLU A 212 22.60 16.76 -26.64
C GLU A 212 21.93 16.05 -25.46
N ASP A 213 20.60 15.90 -25.50
CA ASP A 213 19.84 15.19 -24.47
C ASP A 213 20.05 13.67 -24.60
N PRO A 214 20.70 13.00 -23.63
CA PRO A 214 21.02 11.57 -23.71
C PRO A 214 19.93 10.67 -23.12
N GLN A 215 18.81 11.20 -22.63
CA GLN A 215 17.88 10.48 -21.77
C GLN A 215 17.29 9.23 -22.44
N ASP A 216 17.00 9.28 -23.73
CA ASP A 216 16.46 8.11 -24.45
C ASP A 216 17.47 6.94 -24.47
N LEU A 217 18.76 7.21 -24.72
CA LEU A 217 19.82 6.21 -24.68
C LEU A 217 20.06 5.65 -23.27
N LEU A 218 20.05 6.54 -22.29
CA LEU A 218 20.21 6.13 -20.88
C LEU A 218 19.02 5.30 -20.37
N LEU A 219 17.81 5.54 -20.91
CA LEU A 219 16.64 4.72 -20.59
C LEU A 219 16.79 3.29 -21.14
N GLU A 220 17.39 3.09 -22.30
CA GLU A 220 17.68 1.73 -22.80
C GLU A 220 18.63 0.98 -21.87
N GLN A 221 19.51 1.67 -21.18
CA GLN A 221 20.51 1.08 -20.26
C GLN A 221 19.99 0.90 -18.83
N TYR A 222 19.23 1.86 -18.30
CA TYR A 222 18.88 1.98 -16.87
C TYR A 222 17.37 1.98 -16.59
N GLY A 223 16.55 1.99 -17.64
CA GLY A 223 15.10 2.12 -17.51
C GLY A 223 14.46 1.00 -16.68
N ASP A 224 15.00 -0.21 -16.72
CA ASP A 224 14.57 -1.35 -15.92
C ASP A 224 14.69 -1.05 -14.41
N LEU A 225 15.82 -0.52 -13.95
CA LEU A 225 16.05 -0.14 -12.56
C LEU A 225 15.17 1.04 -12.14
N VAL A 226 15.04 2.07 -12.99
CA VAL A 226 14.20 3.24 -12.73
C VAL A 226 12.72 2.84 -12.59
N ALA A 227 12.21 1.93 -13.44
CA ALA A 227 10.83 1.46 -13.34
C ALA A 227 10.60 0.63 -12.07
N ILE A 228 11.55 -0.24 -11.70
CA ILE A 228 11.49 -1.03 -10.47
C ILE A 228 11.42 -0.11 -9.25
N ALA A 229 12.30 0.88 -9.18
CA ALA A 229 12.35 1.85 -8.10
C ALA A 229 11.04 2.67 -7.99
N THR A 230 10.60 3.28 -9.08
CA THR A 230 9.41 4.13 -9.13
C THR A 230 8.15 3.39 -8.64
N LEU A 231 8.00 2.12 -9.00
CA LEU A 231 6.88 1.30 -8.55
C LEU A 231 7.06 0.77 -7.13
N ALA A 232 8.29 0.50 -6.70
CA ALA A 232 8.59 0.00 -5.35
C ALA A 232 8.40 1.06 -4.28
N ASP A 233 8.78 2.31 -4.55
CA ASP A 233 8.64 3.44 -3.64
C ASP A 233 7.22 4.05 -3.63
N VAL A 234 6.34 3.57 -4.52
CA VAL A 234 4.91 3.95 -4.56
C VAL A 234 4.69 5.45 -4.81
N VAL A 235 5.61 6.09 -5.53
CA VAL A 235 5.44 7.50 -5.94
C VAL A 235 4.32 7.68 -6.97
N PRO A 236 3.72 8.88 -7.08
CA PRO A 236 2.62 9.15 -8.00
C PRO A 236 2.98 8.85 -9.46
N LEU A 237 2.20 8.00 -10.15
CA LEU A 237 2.38 7.68 -11.58
C LEU A 237 1.75 8.75 -12.48
N LYS A 238 2.25 9.98 -12.34
CA LYS A 238 1.89 11.16 -13.12
C LYS A 238 3.12 11.79 -13.76
N GLY A 239 2.89 12.65 -14.76
CA GLY A 239 3.99 13.34 -15.41
C GLY A 239 5.09 12.39 -15.84
N GLU A 240 6.30 12.70 -15.48
CA GLU A 240 7.49 11.97 -15.89
C GLU A 240 7.61 10.58 -15.27
N ASN A 241 7.15 10.38 -14.02
CA ASN A 241 7.13 9.05 -13.40
C ASN A 241 6.34 8.03 -14.24
N ARG A 242 5.23 8.47 -14.86
CA ARG A 242 4.44 7.61 -15.73
C ARG A 242 5.20 7.23 -17.00
N ILE A 243 5.91 8.20 -17.60
CA ILE A 243 6.70 8.00 -18.83
C ILE A 243 7.86 7.05 -18.53
N LEU A 244 8.67 7.37 -17.51
CA LEU A 244 9.81 6.56 -17.07
C LEU A 244 9.40 5.13 -16.72
N THR A 245 8.29 4.97 -15.99
CA THR A 245 7.79 3.63 -15.65
C THR A 245 7.32 2.86 -16.88
N ARG A 246 6.62 3.51 -17.82
CA ARG A 246 6.15 2.84 -19.02
C ARG A 246 7.30 2.36 -19.90
N LEU A 247 8.24 3.26 -20.21
CA LEU A 247 9.41 2.94 -21.02
C LEU A 247 10.32 1.93 -20.31
N GLY A 248 10.54 2.12 -19.00
CA GLY A 248 11.34 1.21 -18.21
C GLY A 248 10.74 -0.20 -18.06
N LEU A 249 9.41 -0.37 -18.11
CA LEU A 249 8.77 -1.68 -18.21
C LEU A 249 9.04 -2.36 -19.56
N GLU A 250 9.12 -1.59 -20.64
CA GLU A 250 9.48 -2.10 -21.96
C GLU A 250 10.95 -2.55 -21.99
N VAL A 251 11.84 -1.79 -21.35
CA VAL A 251 13.25 -2.18 -21.17
C VAL A 251 13.36 -3.42 -20.27
N LEU A 252 12.65 -3.46 -19.15
CA LEU A 252 12.66 -4.61 -18.24
C LEU A 252 12.20 -5.91 -18.93
N ALA A 253 11.24 -5.81 -19.85
CA ALA A 253 10.77 -6.96 -20.61
C ALA A 253 11.86 -7.58 -21.51
N GLN A 254 12.90 -6.83 -21.81
CA GLN A 254 14.02 -7.22 -22.68
C GLN A 254 15.38 -7.17 -21.93
N THR A 255 15.36 -7.01 -20.61
CA THR A 255 16.59 -6.87 -19.83
C THR A 255 17.52 -8.06 -20.00
N GLU A 256 18.80 -7.79 -20.14
CA GLU A 256 19.87 -8.79 -20.16
C GLU A 256 20.65 -8.83 -18.83
N ARG A 257 20.24 -8.06 -17.81
CA ARG A 257 20.89 -8.06 -16.49
C ARG A 257 20.76 -9.43 -15.82
N PRO A 258 21.88 -10.18 -15.61
CA PRO A 258 21.81 -11.53 -15.03
C PRO A 258 21.10 -11.56 -13.67
N GLY A 259 21.27 -10.51 -12.86
CA GLY A 259 20.64 -10.40 -11.55
C GLY A 259 19.11 -10.30 -11.62
N LEU A 260 18.57 -9.50 -12.54
CA LEU A 260 17.11 -9.38 -12.72
C LEU A 260 16.50 -10.65 -13.30
N LEU A 261 17.19 -11.31 -14.24
CA LEU A 261 16.76 -12.59 -14.82
C LEU A 261 16.70 -13.69 -13.73
N ALA A 262 17.75 -13.80 -12.91
CA ALA A 262 17.78 -14.77 -11.81
C ALA A 262 16.71 -14.48 -10.74
N LEU A 263 16.49 -13.21 -10.41
CA LEU A 263 15.45 -12.78 -9.46
C LEU A 263 14.05 -13.13 -9.97
N ALA A 264 13.78 -12.86 -11.25
CA ALA A 264 12.52 -13.16 -11.90
C ALA A 264 12.25 -14.67 -11.96
N GLN A 265 13.27 -15.47 -12.28
CA GLN A 265 13.16 -16.93 -12.29
C GLN A 265 12.76 -17.48 -10.91
N ASN A 266 13.41 -17.02 -9.83
CA ASN A 266 13.06 -17.42 -8.46
C ASN A 266 11.65 -16.93 -8.06
N ALA A 267 11.26 -15.75 -8.52
CA ALA A 267 9.93 -15.21 -8.32
C ALA A 267 8.85 -15.91 -9.16
N LYS A 268 9.23 -16.72 -10.16
CA LYS A 268 8.35 -17.26 -11.21
C LYS A 268 7.60 -16.14 -11.95
N ALA A 269 8.28 -15.03 -12.16
CA ALA A 269 7.78 -13.88 -12.90
C ALA A 269 8.18 -14.00 -14.37
N ASP A 270 7.25 -13.73 -15.26
CA ASP A 270 7.52 -13.58 -16.69
C ASP A 270 7.81 -12.09 -16.97
N LEU A 271 9.06 -11.76 -17.25
CA LEU A 271 9.48 -10.39 -17.54
C LEU A 271 8.92 -9.88 -18.85
N ALA A 272 8.70 -10.74 -19.86
CA ALA A 272 8.11 -10.33 -21.13
C ALA A 272 6.65 -9.87 -20.98
N ALA A 273 5.94 -10.33 -19.95
CA ALA A 273 4.59 -9.91 -19.59
C ALA A 273 4.57 -9.07 -18.28
N CYS A 274 5.72 -8.46 -17.94
CA CYS A 274 5.86 -7.72 -16.69
C CYS A 274 4.95 -6.48 -16.66
N ASN A 275 4.37 -6.25 -15.49
CA ASN A 275 3.53 -5.09 -15.19
C ASN A 275 3.81 -4.58 -13.78
N SER A 276 3.11 -3.51 -13.38
CA SER A 276 3.28 -2.92 -12.05
C SER A 276 3.09 -3.92 -10.91
N ASP A 277 2.13 -4.85 -11.02
CA ASP A 277 1.89 -5.88 -9.99
C ASP A 277 3.06 -6.85 -9.88
N THR A 278 3.69 -7.22 -11.01
CA THR A 278 4.89 -8.06 -11.03
C THR A 278 6.03 -7.42 -10.25
N ILE A 279 6.27 -6.13 -10.46
CA ILE A 279 7.30 -5.40 -9.71
C ILE A 279 6.90 -5.30 -8.24
N SER A 280 5.74 -4.73 -7.93
CA SER A 280 5.34 -4.38 -6.55
C SER A 280 5.17 -5.60 -5.64
N PHE A 281 4.75 -6.75 -6.18
CA PHE A 281 4.43 -7.95 -5.39
C PHE A 281 5.41 -9.10 -5.55
N MET A 282 6.24 -9.11 -6.61
CA MET A 282 7.14 -10.22 -6.87
C MET A 282 8.62 -9.80 -6.82
N LEU A 283 9.05 -8.73 -7.50
CA LEU A 283 10.46 -8.34 -7.55
C LEU A 283 10.87 -7.44 -6.38
N ALA A 284 10.22 -6.29 -6.19
CA ALA A 284 10.58 -5.32 -5.16
C ALA A 284 10.57 -5.90 -3.72
N PRO A 285 9.62 -6.77 -3.30
CA PRO A 285 9.70 -7.38 -1.98
C PRO A 285 10.92 -8.25 -1.74
N ARG A 286 11.52 -8.83 -2.80
CA ARG A 286 12.75 -9.61 -2.75
C ARG A 286 13.98 -8.72 -2.60
N ILE A 287 14.03 -7.60 -3.29
CA ILE A 287 15.08 -6.60 -3.10
C ILE A 287 14.96 -6.01 -1.69
N ASN A 288 13.79 -5.56 -1.30
CA ASN A 288 13.50 -4.97 0.00
C ASN A 288 13.82 -5.87 1.21
N VAL A 289 13.80 -7.19 1.05
CA VAL A 289 14.04 -8.10 2.18
C VAL A 289 15.47 -8.02 2.67
N THR A 290 16.42 -7.71 1.82
CA THR A 290 17.84 -7.59 2.19
C THR A 290 18.07 -6.47 3.20
N GLY A 291 17.37 -5.34 3.07
CA GLY A 291 17.37 -4.24 4.05
C GLY A 291 16.50 -4.48 5.29
N ARG A 292 15.76 -5.59 5.37
CA ARG A 292 14.89 -5.91 6.52
C ARG A 292 15.47 -6.96 7.45
N ILE A 293 16.02 -8.05 6.92
CA ILE A 293 16.48 -9.21 7.68
C ILE A 293 17.81 -9.79 7.18
N GLY A 294 18.43 -9.22 6.17
CA GLY A 294 19.69 -9.65 5.58
C GLY A 294 20.70 -8.54 5.45
N SER A 295 21.65 -8.72 4.53
CA SER A 295 22.61 -7.69 4.12
C SER A 295 22.15 -7.03 2.82
N VAL A 296 22.10 -5.73 2.80
CA VAL A 296 21.73 -4.94 1.61
C VAL A 296 22.74 -5.19 0.47
N ASP A 297 23.99 -5.44 0.81
CA ASP A 297 25.06 -5.74 -0.15
C ASP A 297 24.70 -6.92 -1.06
N THR A 298 23.97 -7.93 -0.57
CA THR A 298 23.49 -9.06 -1.39
C THR A 298 22.62 -8.58 -2.57
N ALA A 299 21.76 -7.58 -2.37
CA ALA A 299 20.92 -7.02 -3.44
C ALA A 299 21.72 -6.13 -4.40
N VAL A 300 22.63 -5.30 -3.86
CA VAL A 300 23.52 -4.47 -4.69
C VAL A 300 24.39 -5.35 -5.57
N GLN A 301 25.04 -6.37 -5.02
CA GLN A 301 25.86 -7.31 -5.78
C GLN A 301 25.06 -8.10 -6.81
N LEU A 302 23.81 -8.48 -6.49
CA LEU A 302 22.91 -9.14 -7.45
C LEU A 302 22.65 -8.25 -8.67
N LEU A 303 22.40 -6.97 -8.47
CA LEU A 303 22.06 -6.04 -9.55
C LEU A 303 23.28 -5.58 -10.37
N LEU A 304 24.49 -5.58 -9.75
CA LEU A 304 25.75 -5.20 -10.41
C LEU A 304 26.42 -6.35 -11.16
N THR A 305 26.22 -7.61 -10.72
CA THR A 305 26.97 -8.73 -11.29
C THR A 305 26.68 -8.98 -12.76
N GLN A 306 27.72 -9.21 -13.55
CA GLN A 306 27.65 -9.67 -14.92
C GLN A 306 27.83 -11.20 -15.05
N ASN A 307 28.03 -11.91 -13.93
CA ASN A 307 28.23 -13.35 -13.90
C ASN A 307 26.91 -14.06 -13.56
N GLU A 308 26.43 -14.90 -14.50
CA GLU A 308 25.17 -15.63 -14.36
C GLU A 308 25.15 -16.60 -13.15
N GLU A 309 26.28 -17.31 -12.89
CA GLU A 309 26.36 -18.25 -11.76
C GLU A 309 26.28 -17.51 -10.42
N GLN A 310 26.96 -16.37 -10.31
CA GLN A 310 26.88 -15.51 -9.14
C GLN A 310 25.48 -14.95 -8.97
N ALA A 311 24.83 -14.49 -10.04
CA ALA A 311 23.46 -13.98 -10.01
C ALA A 311 22.47 -15.04 -9.48
N VAL A 312 22.58 -16.27 -9.96
CA VAL A 312 21.74 -17.39 -9.48
C VAL A 312 21.97 -17.66 -7.99
N ALA A 313 23.22 -17.64 -7.53
CA ALA A 313 23.55 -17.88 -6.12
C ALA A 313 22.97 -16.77 -5.21
N LEU A 314 23.16 -15.49 -5.57
CA LEU A 314 22.68 -14.33 -4.82
C LEU A 314 21.13 -14.29 -4.81
N ALA A 315 20.49 -14.54 -5.95
CA ALA A 315 19.04 -14.60 -6.04
C ALA A 315 18.43 -15.72 -5.17
N ALA A 316 19.11 -16.88 -5.09
CA ALA A 316 18.70 -17.98 -4.22
C ALA A 316 18.83 -17.62 -2.72
N GLU A 317 19.85 -16.86 -2.35
CA GLU A 317 20.00 -16.32 -0.98
C GLU A 317 18.86 -15.36 -0.64
N ILE A 318 18.56 -14.42 -1.52
CA ILE A 318 17.42 -13.49 -1.37
C ILE A 318 16.10 -14.23 -1.23
N GLU A 319 15.86 -15.30 -2.01
CA GLU A 319 14.63 -16.08 -1.88
C GLU A 319 14.51 -16.77 -0.51
N LYS A 320 15.61 -17.24 0.07
CA LYS A 320 15.63 -17.79 1.44
C LYS A 320 15.24 -16.71 2.46
N LEU A 321 15.85 -15.53 2.36
CA LEU A 321 15.49 -14.38 3.21
C LEU A 321 14.01 -14.02 3.06
N ASN A 322 13.49 -13.97 1.83
CA ASN A 322 12.08 -13.65 1.59
C ASN A 322 11.11 -14.71 2.16
N ALA A 323 11.49 -15.99 2.09
CA ALA A 323 10.72 -17.07 2.73
C ALA A 323 10.75 -16.94 4.26
N GLU A 324 11.89 -16.60 4.85
CA GLU A 324 12.02 -16.37 6.29
C GLU A 324 11.20 -15.15 6.75
N ARG A 325 11.27 -14.05 6.03
CA ARG A 325 10.45 -12.86 6.31
C ARG A 325 8.95 -13.20 6.30
N ARG A 326 8.48 -13.99 5.30
CA ARG A 326 7.08 -14.41 5.22
C ARG A 326 6.68 -15.24 6.44
N ARG A 327 7.55 -16.16 6.87
CA ARG A 327 7.29 -16.97 8.07
C ARG A 327 7.21 -16.11 9.33
N MET A 328 8.11 -15.13 9.49
CA MET A 328 8.05 -14.18 10.61
C MET A 328 6.74 -13.37 10.58
N GLU A 329 6.33 -12.86 9.42
CA GLU A 329 5.08 -12.13 9.22
C GLU A 329 3.84 -12.97 9.57
N GLU A 330 3.83 -14.24 9.14
CA GLU A 330 2.75 -15.18 9.46
C GLU A 330 2.67 -15.47 10.96
N ASN A 331 3.80 -15.66 11.63
CA ASN A 331 3.87 -15.86 13.08
C ASN A 331 3.34 -14.63 13.83
N ILE A 332 3.83 -13.42 13.52
CA ILE A 332 3.34 -12.17 14.13
C ILE A 332 1.83 -12.02 13.91
N SER A 333 1.36 -12.31 12.70
CA SER A 333 -0.08 -12.22 12.36
C SER A 333 -0.93 -13.24 13.11
N ALA A 334 -0.41 -14.44 13.35
CA ALA A 334 -1.08 -15.47 14.12
C ALA A 334 -1.17 -15.09 15.60
N GLU A 335 -0.05 -14.67 16.22
CA GLU A 335 -0.01 -14.22 17.63
C GLU A 335 -0.90 -13.00 17.85
N ALA A 336 -0.88 -12.03 16.94
CA ALA A 336 -1.79 -10.88 16.95
C ALA A 336 -3.26 -11.31 16.87
N GLY A 337 -3.57 -12.32 16.04
CA GLY A 337 -4.90 -12.92 15.95
C GLY A 337 -5.33 -13.60 17.24
N GLU A 338 -4.44 -14.34 17.90
CA GLU A 338 -4.71 -14.95 19.20
C GLU A 338 -4.92 -13.91 20.32
N LEU A 339 -4.13 -12.82 20.28
CA LEU A 339 -4.32 -11.71 21.21
C LEU A 339 -5.73 -11.10 21.08
N LEU A 340 -6.18 -10.88 19.85
CA LEU A 340 -7.53 -10.37 19.57
C LEU A 340 -8.63 -11.37 19.95
N HIS A 341 -8.38 -12.66 19.82
CA HIS A 341 -9.31 -13.68 20.30
C HIS A 341 -9.45 -13.67 21.82
N ARG A 342 -8.32 -13.51 22.53
CA ARG A 342 -8.30 -13.40 24.01
C ARG A 342 -8.85 -12.06 24.52
N LYS A 343 -8.67 -10.97 23.77
CA LYS A 343 -9.08 -9.61 24.13
C LYS A 343 -9.92 -8.97 23.00
N PRO A 344 -11.13 -9.47 22.73
CA PRO A 344 -11.95 -9.01 21.60
C PRO A 344 -12.38 -7.54 21.72
N ALA A 345 -12.33 -6.95 22.92
CA ALA A 345 -12.60 -5.54 23.14
C ALA A 345 -11.65 -4.61 22.36
N LEU A 346 -10.42 -5.04 22.07
CA LEU A 346 -9.46 -4.27 21.26
C LEU A 346 -9.97 -3.98 19.85
N LEU A 347 -10.85 -4.82 19.30
CA LEU A 347 -11.45 -4.60 17.98
C LEU A 347 -12.36 -3.37 17.93
N TYR A 348 -12.82 -2.88 19.09
CA TYR A 348 -13.69 -1.72 19.20
C TYR A 348 -12.92 -0.41 19.49
N ASN A 349 -11.61 -0.48 19.72
CA ASN A 349 -10.76 0.71 19.79
C ASN A 349 -10.76 1.43 18.44
N ARG A 350 -10.55 2.74 18.47
CA ARG A 350 -10.41 3.57 17.25
C ARG A 350 -9.15 3.21 16.48
N ILE A 351 -8.06 2.97 17.22
CA ILE A 351 -6.78 2.53 16.68
C ILE A 351 -6.49 1.12 17.22
N LEU A 352 -6.27 0.17 16.34
CA LEU A 352 -5.94 -1.20 16.72
C LEU A 352 -4.46 -1.27 17.14
N THR A 353 -4.20 -1.23 18.44
CA THR A 353 -2.84 -1.35 18.99
C THR A 353 -2.60 -2.77 19.51
N LEU A 354 -1.59 -3.44 18.97
CA LEU A 354 -1.21 -4.81 19.30
C LEU A 354 0.25 -4.84 19.77
N VAL A 355 0.47 -5.48 20.90
CA VAL A 355 1.78 -5.53 21.59
C VAL A 355 2.23 -6.98 21.70
N GLY A 356 3.46 -7.26 21.37
CA GLY A 356 4.09 -8.57 21.57
C GLY A 356 5.58 -8.44 21.83
N ASP A 357 6.16 -9.54 22.30
CA ASP A 357 7.56 -9.58 22.72
C ASP A 357 8.42 -10.10 21.57
N ASP A 358 9.59 -9.49 21.40
CA ASP A 358 10.64 -9.89 20.45
C ASP A 358 10.19 -10.08 19.00
N TRP A 359 9.13 -9.40 18.55
CA TRP A 359 8.74 -9.37 17.15
C TRP A 359 9.78 -8.63 16.32
N HIS A 360 10.18 -9.22 15.21
CA HIS A 360 11.26 -8.68 14.40
C HIS A 360 10.95 -7.30 13.83
N LEU A 361 11.76 -6.28 14.16
CA LEU A 361 11.51 -4.86 13.84
C LEU A 361 11.42 -4.58 12.32
N GLY A 362 12.16 -5.32 11.49
CA GLY A 362 12.06 -5.23 10.03
C GLY A 362 10.73 -5.75 9.46
N VAL A 363 9.91 -6.48 10.27
CA VAL A 363 8.70 -7.17 9.82
C VAL A 363 7.42 -6.57 10.42
N ILE A 364 7.48 -5.95 11.62
CA ILE A 364 6.28 -5.39 12.29
C ILE A 364 5.50 -4.41 11.42
N GLY A 365 6.17 -3.64 10.56
CA GLY A 365 5.49 -2.70 9.65
C GLY A 365 4.68 -3.40 8.55
N ILE A 366 5.13 -4.57 8.09
CA ILE A 366 4.39 -5.41 7.13
C ILE A 366 3.20 -6.05 7.82
N ALA A 367 3.40 -6.56 9.04
CA ALA A 367 2.33 -7.12 9.85
C ALA A 367 1.26 -6.07 10.19
N ALA A 368 1.64 -4.81 10.48
CA ALA A 368 0.70 -3.72 10.70
C ALA A 368 -0.16 -3.43 9.46
N ALA A 369 0.44 -3.44 8.27
CA ALA A 369 -0.30 -3.28 7.00
C ALA A 369 -1.30 -4.43 6.80
N ARG A 370 -0.89 -5.67 7.06
CA ARG A 370 -1.78 -6.85 6.96
C ARG A 370 -2.93 -6.81 7.96
N MET A 371 -2.68 -6.33 9.19
CA MET A 371 -3.73 -6.13 10.19
C MET A 371 -4.70 -5.03 9.76
N LEU A 372 -4.19 -3.91 9.24
CA LEU A 372 -5.03 -2.85 8.66
C LEU A 372 -5.92 -3.39 7.54
N GLU A 373 -5.37 -4.16 6.59
CA GLU A 373 -6.15 -4.78 5.50
C GLU A 373 -7.24 -5.70 6.03
N ARG A 374 -6.94 -6.48 7.06
CA ARG A 374 -7.88 -7.41 7.67
C ARG A 374 -8.99 -6.73 8.46
N TYR A 375 -8.64 -5.72 9.27
CA TYR A 375 -9.57 -5.08 10.21
C TYR A 375 -10.10 -3.73 9.73
N ARG A 376 -9.49 -3.15 8.67
CA ARG A 376 -9.90 -1.89 8.02
C ARG A 376 -9.88 -0.67 8.95
N LYS A 377 -9.03 -0.71 9.96
CA LYS A 377 -8.79 0.36 10.94
C LYS A 377 -7.32 0.74 10.95
N PRO A 378 -6.95 1.96 11.39
CA PRO A 378 -5.56 2.27 11.71
C PRO A 378 -5.00 1.23 12.66
N CYS A 379 -3.79 0.75 12.37
CA CYS A 379 -3.18 -0.34 13.13
C CYS A 379 -1.76 0.01 13.55
N ILE A 380 -1.44 -0.29 14.80
CA ILE A 380 -0.12 -0.16 15.40
C ILE A 380 0.30 -1.52 15.92
N ILE A 381 1.50 -1.97 15.52
CA ILE A 381 2.17 -3.15 16.08
C ILE A 381 3.40 -2.68 16.83
N ILE A 382 3.49 -3.09 18.09
CA ILE A 382 4.59 -2.74 19.01
C ILE A 382 5.32 -4.01 19.39
N SER A 383 6.64 -4.00 19.21
CA SER A 383 7.56 -5.04 19.69
C SER A 383 8.29 -4.56 20.92
N CYS A 384 8.20 -5.32 22.01
CA CYS A 384 8.91 -5.08 23.27
C CYS A 384 10.16 -5.95 23.35
N SER A 385 11.28 -5.35 23.71
CA SER A 385 12.52 -6.07 24.00
C SER A 385 13.39 -5.24 24.95
N ASN A 386 13.86 -5.85 26.03
CA ASN A 386 14.76 -5.23 27.02
C ASN A 386 14.26 -3.90 27.60
N GLY A 387 12.95 -3.78 27.86
CA GLY A 387 12.34 -2.56 28.43
C GLY A 387 12.13 -1.41 27.41
N ILE A 388 12.47 -1.64 26.15
CA ILE A 388 12.25 -0.69 25.04
C ILE A 388 11.15 -1.23 24.14
N ALA A 389 10.19 -0.39 23.82
CA ALA A 389 9.13 -0.68 22.89
C ALA A 389 9.34 0.09 21.57
N ARG A 390 9.29 -0.61 20.45
CA ARG A 390 9.36 -0.02 19.11
C ARG A 390 8.10 -0.34 18.33
N GLY A 391 7.43 0.69 17.83
CA GLY A 391 6.15 0.58 17.13
C GLY A 391 6.24 0.91 15.65
N SER A 392 5.44 0.22 14.86
CA SER A 392 5.17 0.57 13.47
C SER A 392 3.66 0.69 13.27
N ALA A 393 3.26 1.82 12.70
CA ALA A 393 1.87 2.20 12.49
C ALA A 393 1.52 2.25 11.00
N ARG A 394 0.28 1.89 10.67
CA ARG A 394 -0.32 2.03 9.34
C ARG A 394 -1.72 2.62 9.48
N SER A 395 -2.11 3.46 8.53
CA SER A 395 -3.37 4.22 8.60
C SER A 395 -4.27 4.02 7.39
N VAL A 396 -5.51 4.52 7.52
CA VAL A 396 -6.50 4.60 6.44
C VAL A 396 -6.59 6.04 5.93
N GLU A 397 -7.02 6.22 4.68
CA GLU A 397 -7.25 7.55 4.11
C GLU A 397 -8.20 8.37 5.01
N GLY A 398 -7.81 9.59 5.33
CA GLY A 398 -8.58 10.49 6.19
C GLY A 398 -8.20 10.45 7.67
N PHE A 399 -7.27 9.60 8.10
CA PHE A 399 -6.70 9.61 9.44
C PHE A 399 -5.17 9.73 9.37
N SER A 400 -4.61 10.86 9.79
CA SER A 400 -3.16 11.05 9.86
C SER A 400 -2.60 10.40 11.11
N ILE A 401 -1.91 9.26 10.93
CA ILE A 401 -1.31 8.53 12.06
C ILE A 401 -0.12 9.27 12.64
N ILE A 402 0.64 10.02 11.82
CA ILE A 402 1.78 10.77 12.32
C ILE A 402 1.34 11.91 13.23
N ASP A 403 0.23 12.60 12.91
CA ASP A 403 -0.28 13.69 13.76
C ASP A 403 -0.78 13.14 15.10
N ALA A 404 -1.45 11.97 15.08
CA ALA A 404 -1.87 11.29 16.30
C ALA A 404 -0.69 10.87 17.19
N ILE A 405 0.39 10.37 16.59
CA ILE A 405 1.63 10.00 17.28
C ILE A 405 2.33 11.26 17.80
N ALA A 406 2.42 12.32 17.00
CA ALA A 406 3.04 13.59 17.39
C ALA A 406 2.31 14.26 18.57
N ALA A 407 0.98 14.16 18.64
CA ALA A 407 0.20 14.63 19.79
C ALA A 407 0.57 13.90 21.11
N CYS A 408 1.18 12.71 21.02
CA CYS A 408 1.65 11.93 22.15
C CYS A 408 3.18 12.03 22.37
N SER A 409 3.86 13.00 21.74
CA SER A 409 5.33 13.11 21.69
C SER A 409 6.03 13.12 23.06
N GLU A 410 5.40 13.66 24.10
CA GLU A 410 5.95 13.68 25.47
C GLU A 410 6.25 12.29 26.06
N ARG A 411 5.65 11.23 25.47
CA ARG A 411 5.81 9.84 25.89
C ARG A 411 6.76 9.06 24.99
N LEU A 412 7.32 9.71 23.96
CA LEU A 412 8.13 9.08 22.94
C LEU A 412 9.59 9.51 23.04
N GLN A 413 10.50 8.57 22.85
CA GLN A 413 11.92 8.84 22.73
C GLN A 413 12.28 9.31 21.30
N LYS A 414 11.63 8.73 20.29
CA LYS A 414 11.81 9.05 18.87
C LYS A 414 10.53 8.69 18.11
N PHE A 415 10.18 9.49 17.13
CA PHE A 415 9.10 9.17 16.20
C PHE A 415 9.33 9.86 14.86
N GLY A 416 8.68 9.36 13.81
CA GLY A 416 8.71 9.94 12.46
C GLY A 416 7.84 9.14 11.50
N GLY A 417 7.53 9.75 10.36
CA GLY A 417 6.72 9.13 9.33
C GLY A 417 5.85 10.11 8.56
N HIS A 418 4.83 9.57 7.91
CA HIS A 418 3.87 10.26 7.06
C HIS A 418 2.43 9.95 7.51
N PRO A 419 1.40 10.63 6.97
CA PRO A 419 0.01 10.40 7.36
C PRO A 419 -0.44 8.94 7.31
N MET A 420 0.11 8.14 6.38
CA MET A 420 -0.30 6.74 6.18
C MET A 420 0.57 5.71 6.90
N ALA A 421 1.78 6.08 7.34
CA ALA A 421 2.72 5.15 7.97
C ALA A 421 3.69 5.90 8.88
N ALA A 422 3.91 5.39 10.10
CA ALA A 422 4.84 6.00 11.04
C ALA A 422 5.55 4.94 11.88
N GLY A 423 6.69 5.33 12.45
CA GLY A 423 7.44 4.54 13.40
C GLY A 423 7.74 5.34 14.66
N PHE A 424 7.90 4.68 15.80
CA PHE A 424 8.23 5.34 17.06
C PHE A 424 8.95 4.40 18.04
N THR A 425 9.56 5.00 19.05
CA THR A 425 10.22 4.30 20.17
C THR A 425 9.77 4.94 21.48
N LEU A 426 9.47 4.09 22.48
CA LEU A 426 9.10 4.52 23.84
C LEU A 426 9.58 3.50 24.88
N ALA A 427 9.52 3.85 26.16
CA ALA A 427 9.72 2.88 27.22
C ALA A 427 8.53 1.91 27.30
N GLU A 428 8.78 0.63 27.59
CA GLU A 428 7.73 -0.39 27.64
C GLU A 428 6.65 -0.05 28.68
N GLU A 429 7.03 0.54 29.82
CA GLU A 429 6.11 0.99 30.88
C GLU A 429 5.15 2.09 30.42
N ASP A 430 5.48 2.86 29.40
CA ASP A 430 4.67 3.96 28.86
C ASP A 430 3.60 3.50 27.85
N ILE A 431 3.63 2.24 27.39
CA ILE A 431 2.68 1.73 26.40
C ILE A 431 1.21 1.95 26.79
N PRO A 432 0.77 1.65 28.03
CA PRO A 432 -0.63 1.86 28.39
C PRO A 432 -1.05 3.33 28.32
N ALA A 433 -0.19 4.25 28.79
CA ALA A 433 -0.46 5.68 28.79
C ALA A 433 -0.42 6.27 27.37
N PHE A 434 0.50 5.80 26.52
CA PHE A 434 0.57 6.15 25.10
C PHE A 434 -0.69 5.70 24.36
N THR A 435 -1.11 4.44 24.56
CA THR A 435 -2.32 3.90 23.90
C THR A 435 -3.57 4.67 24.32
N ALA A 436 -3.69 5.03 25.60
CA ALA A 436 -4.81 5.84 26.08
C ALA A 436 -4.83 7.24 25.45
N ALA A 437 -3.68 7.91 25.36
CA ALA A 437 -3.55 9.23 24.74
C ALA A 437 -3.89 9.20 23.24
N LEU A 438 -3.50 8.14 22.51
CA LEU A 438 -3.88 7.95 21.12
C LEU A 438 -5.40 7.80 20.93
N GLU A 439 -6.05 7.02 21.80
CA GLU A 439 -7.51 6.84 21.76
C GLU A 439 -8.23 8.16 22.10
N GLU A 440 -7.72 8.95 23.05
CA GLU A 440 -8.25 10.27 23.42
C GLU A 440 -8.14 11.25 22.23
N TYR A 441 -6.95 11.35 21.62
CA TYR A 441 -6.75 12.14 20.40
C TYR A 441 -7.74 11.74 19.30
N ALA A 442 -7.87 10.45 19.04
CA ALA A 442 -8.78 9.96 18.02
C ALA A 442 -10.25 10.23 18.38
N ALA A 443 -10.62 10.18 19.67
CA ALA A 443 -11.97 10.51 20.12
C ALA A 443 -12.31 11.99 19.90
N GLU A 444 -11.37 12.87 20.20
CA GLU A 444 -11.54 14.31 20.09
C GLU A 444 -11.65 14.77 18.63
N HIS A 445 -10.75 14.26 17.75
CA HIS A 445 -10.63 14.75 16.38
C HIS A 445 -11.48 13.96 15.38
N TYR A 446 -11.84 12.71 15.71
CA TYR A 446 -12.55 11.78 14.81
C TYR A 446 -13.72 11.10 15.55
N PRO A 447 -14.84 11.78 15.80
CA PRO A 447 -16.03 11.18 16.42
C PRO A 447 -16.49 9.91 15.70
N ILE A 448 -16.41 9.94 14.35
CA ILE A 448 -16.59 8.77 13.47
C ILE A 448 -15.25 8.55 12.77
N MET A 449 -14.61 7.41 13.04
CA MET A 449 -13.35 7.07 12.41
C MET A 449 -13.51 6.89 10.89
N PRO A 450 -12.57 7.38 10.08
CA PRO A 450 -12.50 7.04 8.67
C PRO A 450 -12.38 5.52 8.49
N VAL A 451 -13.05 4.99 7.50
CA VAL A 451 -12.99 3.56 7.13
C VAL A 451 -12.35 3.40 5.78
N HIS A 452 -11.65 2.29 5.59
CA HIS A 452 -11.12 1.96 4.28
C HIS A 452 -12.25 1.83 3.25
N THR A 453 -12.14 2.56 2.14
CA THR A 453 -13.15 2.62 1.09
C THR A 453 -12.65 1.99 -0.22
N VAL A 454 -13.53 1.32 -0.93
CA VAL A 454 -13.31 0.97 -2.34
C VAL A 454 -13.70 2.18 -3.19
N LYS A 455 -12.73 2.75 -3.89
CA LYS A 455 -12.99 3.86 -4.83
C LYS A 455 -13.55 3.28 -6.13
N LEU A 456 -14.69 3.83 -6.57
CA LEU A 456 -15.34 3.46 -7.83
C LEU A 456 -15.10 4.58 -8.84
N ASP A 457 -14.47 4.29 -9.97
CA ASP A 457 -14.08 5.30 -10.97
C ASP A 457 -15.25 5.65 -11.91
N ALA A 458 -16.03 4.64 -12.31
CA ALA A 458 -17.17 4.85 -13.20
C ALA A 458 -18.21 3.73 -13.09
N PRO A 459 -19.50 4.01 -13.37
CA PRO A 459 -20.45 2.96 -13.68
C PRO A 459 -20.12 2.34 -15.04
N ILE A 460 -20.40 1.04 -15.19
CA ILE A 460 -20.23 0.32 -16.45
C ILE A 460 -21.52 -0.42 -16.82
N ALA A 461 -21.91 -0.33 -18.08
CA ALA A 461 -23.03 -1.11 -18.60
C ALA A 461 -22.52 -2.49 -19.11
N PRO A 462 -23.36 -3.54 -19.03
CA PRO A 462 -22.95 -4.88 -19.48
C PRO A 462 -22.51 -4.94 -20.94
N GLU A 463 -23.11 -4.14 -21.81
CA GLU A 463 -22.74 -4.00 -23.24
C GLU A 463 -21.36 -3.37 -23.47
N GLU A 464 -20.84 -2.63 -22.50
CA GLU A 464 -19.50 -2.06 -22.55
C GLU A 464 -18.41 -3.08 -22.17
N ILE A 465 -18.77 -4.22 -21.59
CA ILE A 465 -17.83 -5.28 -21.18
C ILE A 465 -17.46 -6.15 -22.38
N THR A 466 -16.58 -5.61 -23.23
CA THR A 466 -16.09 -6.29 -24.44
C THR A 466 -14.58 -6.36 -24.48
N VAL A 467 -14.01 -7.33 -25.21
CA VAL A 467 -12.55 -7.47 -25.35
C VAL A 467 -11.94 -6.17 -25.88
N ALA A 468 -12.50 -5.61 -26.95
CA ALA A 468 -11.99 -4.37 -27.55
C ALA A 468 -11.95 -3.19 -26.54
N ASN A 469 -12.99 -3.05 -25.71
CA ASN A 469 -13.03 -2.00 -24.72
C ASN A 469 -12.01 -2.20 -23.60
N VAL A 470 -11.77 -3.45 -23.16
CA VAL A 470 -10.76 -3.74 -22.13
C VAL A 470 -9.34 -3.58 -22.69
N GLU A 471 -9.13 -3.84 -23.98
CA GLU A 471 -7.87 -3.52 -24.66
C GLU A 471 -7.59 -2.01 -24.66
N GLU A 472 -8.58 -1.18 -24.98
CA GLU A 472 -8.43 0.27 -24.88
C GLU A 472 -8.13 0.73 -23.43
N MET A 473 -8.70 0.06 -22.42
CA MET A 473 -8.42 0.35 -21.02
C MET A 473 -6.96 0.05 -20.66
N SER A 474 -6.31 -0.92 -21.32
CA SER A 474 -4.90 -1.24 -21.04
C SER A 474 -3.95 -0.06 -21.32
N ARG A 475 -4.34 0.88 -22.16
CA ARG A 475 -3.59 2.13 -22.43
C ARG A 475 -3.48 3.04 -21.18
N LEU A 476 -4.32 2.83 -20.16
CA LEU A 476 -4.16 3.50 -18.86
C LEU A 476 -2.94 3.02 -18.08
N SER A 477 -2.37 1.85 -18.41
CA SER A 477 -1.14 1.32 -17.80
C SER A 477 0.05 2.30 -18.02
N PRO A 478 1.05 2.30 -17.10
CA PRO A 478 1.19 1.49 -15.89
C PRO A 478 0.26 1.94 -14.75
N PHE A 479 -0.21 0.95 -13.96
CA PHE A 479 -1.06 1.22 -12.80
C PHE A 479 -0.22 1.29 -11.52
N GLY A 480 -0.65 2.13 -10.57
CA GLY A 480 0.03 2.32 -9.28
C GLY A 480 -0.53 3.50 -8.52
N CYS A 481 0.30 4.16 -7.72
CA CYS A 481 -0.08 5.33 -6.93
C CYS A 481 -0.63 6.44 -7.84
N GLU A 482 -1.76 7.02 -7.46
CA GLU A 482 -2.52 8.05 -8.20
C GLU A 482 -2.98 7.67 -9.63
N ASN A 483 -2.64 6.47 -10.10
CA ASN A 483 -3.18 5.87 -11.31
C ASN A 483 -3.59 4.40 -11.05
N PRO A 484 -4.52 4.11 -10.14
CA PRO A 484 -4.91 2.74 -9.82
C PRO A 484 -5.62 2.05 -10.99
N MET A 485 -5.63 0.71 -10.98
CA MET A 485 -6.49 -0.08 -11.88
C MET A 485 -7.94 0.38 -11.73
N PRO A 486 -8.65 0.71 -12.82
CA PRO A 486 -10.03 1.16 -12.73
C PRO A 486 -10.94 0.16 -12.04
N THR A 487 -11.77 0.67 -11.13
CA THR A 487 -12.83 -0.10 -10.45
C THR A 487 -14.18 0.42 -10.89
N PHE A 488 -14.99 -0.46 -11.42
CA PHE A 488 -16.28 -0.14 -11.99
C PHE A 488 -17.43 -0.55 -11.07
N LEU A 489 -18.52 0.22 -11.11
CA LEU A 489 -19.81 -0.15 -10.55
C LEU A 489 -20.68 -0.78 -11.62
N LEU A 490 -21.10 -2.01 -11.40
CA LEU A 490 -22.17 -2.68 -12.16
C LEU A 490 -23.41 -2.75 -11.26
N PRO A 491 -24.37 -1.80 -11.43
CA PRO A 491 -25.49 -1.63 -10.50
C PRO A 491 -26.67 -2.52 -10.83
N GLY A 492 -27.43 -2.93 -9.80
CA GLY A 492 -28.78 -3.49 -9.93
C GLY A 492 -28.86 -4.81 -10.71
N VAL A 493 -27.80 -5.62 -10.68
CA VAL A 493 -27.78 -6.90 -11.39
C VAL A 493 -28.40 -8.03 -10.57
N THR A 494 -28.96 -9.03 -11.22
CA THR A 494 -29.59 -10.18 -10.58
C THR A 494 -28.66 -11.38 -10.58
N VAL A 495 -28.47 -12.02 -9.43
CA VAL A 495 -27.68 -13.26 -9.31
C VAL A 495 -28.39 -14.39 -10.05
N GLN A 496 -27.72 -15.00 -11.05
CA GLN A 496 -28.26 -16.09 -11.85
C GLN A 496 -27.69 -17.45 -11.46
N ALA A 497 -26.37 -17.50 -11.19
CA ALA A 497 -25.71 -18.73 -10.79
C ALA A 497 -24.53 -18.43 -9.85
N VAL A 498 -24.26 -19.38 -8.96
CA VAL A 498 -23.15 -19.33 -8.01
C VAL A 498 -22.49 -20.70 -7.93
N ASN A 499 -21.20 -20.80 -8.26
CA ASN A 499 -20.46 -22.06 -8.31
C ASN A 499 -19.13 -21.92 -7.56
N SER A 500 -18.70 -23.01 -6.94
CA SER A 500 -17.40 -23.09 -6.28
C SER A 500 -16.30 -23.42 -7.28
N ILE A 501 -15.15 -22.73 -7.17
CA ILE A 501 -13.93 -23.00 -7.96
C ILE A 501 -12.70 -22.99 -7.05
N GLY A 502 -11.56 -23.50 -7.53
CA GLY A 502 -10.28 -23.44 -6.82
C GLY A 502 -10.31 -24.17 -5.46
N ASN A 503 -10.67 -25.45 -5.43
CA ASN A 503 -10.80 -26.27 -4.21
C ASN A 503 -11.74 -25.66 -3.15
N GLY A 504 -12.73 -24.88 -3.58
CA GLY A 504 -13.72 -24.27 -2.68
C GLY A 504 -13.34 -22.89 -2.13
N ASN A 505 -12.17 -22.38 -2.47
CA ASN A 505 -11.66 -21.11 -1.94
C ASN A 505 -12.15 -19.86 -2.69
N HIS A 506 -12.73 -20.05 -3.88
CA HIS A 506 -13.18 -18.97 -4.74
C HIS A 506 -14.59 -19.23 -5.25
N LEU A 507 -15.25 -18.17 -5.69
CA LEU A 507 -16.60 -18.22 -6.23
C LEU A 507 -16.58 -17.75 -7.70
N ARG A 508 -17.23 -18.54 -8.56
CA ARG A 508 -17.64 -18.10 -9.89
C ARG A 508 -19.14 -17.84 -9.86
N MET A 509 -19.55 -16.65 -10.23
CA MET A 509 -20.96 -16.32 -10.36
C MET A 509 -21.29 -15.80 -11.75
N SER A 510 -22.53 -15.87 -12.16
CA SER A 510 -23.07 -15.12 -13.28
C SER A 510 -24.21 -14.26 -12.79
N VAL A 511 -24.27 -13.03 -13.32
CA VAL A 511 -25.33 -12.08 -13.04
C VAL A 511 -26.03 -11.68 -14.35
N THR A 512 -27.30 -11.30 -14.25
CA THR A 512 -28.07 -10.78 -15.40
C THR A 512 -28.38 -9.32 -15.23
N ALA A 513 -28.23 -8.55 -16.32
CA ALA A 513 -28.67 -7.17 -16.45
C ALA A 513 -29.39 -7.02 -17.78
N GLY A 514 -30.72 -6.93 -17.75
CA GLY A 514 -31.55 -6.98 -18.95
C GLY A 514 -31.33 -8.29 -19.73
N ARG A 515 -30.88 -8.19 -20.99
CA ARG A 515 -30.60 -9.35 -21.86
C ARG A 515 -29.18 -9.91 -21.73
N TYR A 516 -28.31 -9.25 -20.98
CA TYR A 516 -26.91 -9.63 -20.85
C TYR A 516 -26.68 -10.54 -19.64
N THR A 517 -25.83 -11.52 -19.80
CA THR A 517 -25.30 -12.36 -18.72
C THR A 517 -23.81 -12.12 -18.61
N VAL A 518 -23.34 -11.73 -17.42
CA VAL A 518 -21.95 -11.41 -17.15
C VAL A 518 -21.38 -12.45 -16.20
N PRO A 519 -20.44 -13.29 -16.67
CA PRO A 519 -19.70 -14.21 -15.80
C PRO A 519 -18.64 -13.44 -15.01
N MET A 520 -18.47 -13.78 -13.73
CA MET A 520 -17.55 -13.10 -12.81
C MET A 520 -16.84 -14.08 -11.91
N VAL A 521 -15.66 -13.71 -11.43
CA VAL A 521 -14.90 -14.45 -10.44
C VAL A 521 -14.68 -13.60 -9.20
N TYR A 522 -14.98 -14.15 -8.03
CA TYR A 522 -14.70 -13.55 -6.73
C TYR A 522 -13.62 -14.37 -6.03
N PHE A 523 -12.38 -13.94 -6.15
CA PHE A 523 -11.25 -14.59 -5.50
C PHE A 523 -11.31 -14.43 -3.98
N GLY A 524 -10.90 -15.46 -3.23
CA GLY A 524 -10.92 -15.45 -1.77
C GLY A 524 -12.31 -15.50 -1.13
N MET A 525 -13.39 -15.71 -1.94
CA MET A 525 -14.76 -15.82 -1.45
C MET A 525 -15.27 -17.26 -1.62
N PRO A 526 -15.26 -18.10 -0.58
CA PRO A 526 -15.92 -19.39 -0.64
C PRO A 526 -17.43 -19.25 -0.79
N VAL A 527 -18.06 -20.11 -1.59
CA VAL A 527 -19.53 -20.08 -1.80
C VAL A 527 -20.31 -20.08 -0.48
N LYS A 528 -19.83 -20.83 0.53
CA LYS A 528 -20.48 -20.91 1.84
C LYS A 528 -20.48 -19.60 2.63
N GLN A 529 -19.62 -18.65 2.25
CA GLN A 529 -19.53 -17.32 2.87
C GLN A 529 -20.33 -16.27 2.11
N PHE A 530 -20.77 -16.56 0.89
CA PHE A 530 -21.53 -15.65 0.04
C PHE A 530 -23.00 -15.64 0.45
N PRO A 531 -23.54 -14.47 0.88
CA PRO A 531 -24.86 -14.43 1.52
C PRO A 531 -26.04 -14.28 0.54
N PHE A 532 -25.74 -14.11 -0.76
CA PHE A 532 -26.78 -13.88 -1.77
C PHE A 532 -27.19 -15.19 -2.43
N SER A 533 -28.49 -15.28 -2.73
CA SER A 533 -29.13 -16.40 -3.42
C SER A 533 -29.43 -16.03 -4.89
N ILE A 534 -29.70 -17.05 -5.70
CA ILE A 534 -30.21 -16.85 -7.05
C ILE A 534 -31.50 -16.03 -6.98
N GLY A 535 -31.60 -14.97 -7.80
CA GLY A 535 -32.69 -14.02 -7.83
C GLY A 535 -32.48 -12.76 -6.97
N ASP A 536 -31.47 -12.71 -6.11
CA ASP A 536 -31.14 -11.51 -5.35
C ASP A 536 -30.59 -10.40 -6.27
N HIS A 537 -30.98 -9.16 -5.98
CA HIS A 537 -30.45 -7.97 -6.66
C HIS A 537 -29.25 -7.43 -5.91
N ILE A 538 -28.15 -7.23 -6.64
CA ILE A 538 -26.87 -6.79 -6.08
C ILE A 538 -26.25 -5.68 -6.94
N ASP A 539 -25.44 -4.87 -6.28
CA ASP A 539 -24.52 -3.94 -6.91
C ASP A 539 -23.10 -4.50 -6.79
N VAL A 540 -22.34 -4.52 -7.87
CA VAL A 540 -21.03 -5.17 -7.93
C VAL A 540 -19.94 -4.15 -8.21
N ALA A 541 -18.95 -4.02 -7.31
CA ALA A 541 -17.68 -3.37 -7.58
C ALA A 541 -16.76 -4.38 -8.25
N CYS A 542 -16.26 -4.10 -9.45
CA CYS A 542 -15.46 -5.02 -10.23
C CYS A 542 -14.31 -4.33 -10.99
N ALA A 543 -13.28 -5.12 -11.28
CA ALA A 543 -12.20 -4.78 -12.21
C ALA A 543 -12.27 -5.69 -13.44
N LEU A 544 -11.81 -5.17 -14.56
CA LEU A 544 -11.81 -5.86 -15.85
C LEU A 544 -10.37 -6.17 -16.29
N SER A 545 -10.18 -7.33 -16.89
CA SER A 545 -8.91 -7.72 -17.52
C SER A 545 -9.18 -8.64 -18.72
N ILE A 546 -8.18 -8.79 -19.59
CA ILE A 546 -8.22 -9.81 -20.62
C ILE A 546 -7.73 -11.13 -20.03
N ASN A 547 -8.39 -12.21 -20.38
CA ASN A 547 -7.95 -13.57 -20.11
C ASN A 547 -7.67 -14.27 -21.44
N ASP A 548 -6.41 -14.61 -21.66
CA ASP A 548 -5.95 -15.37 -22.81
C ASP A 548 -5.78 -16.83 -22.39
N PHE A 549 -6.69 -17.68 -22.82
CA PHE A 549 -6.63 -19.10 -22.51
C PHE A 549 -7.04 -19.93 -23.73
N ASN A 550 -6.21 -20.90 -24.14
CA ASN A 550 -6.43 -21.77 -25.31
C ASN A 550 -6.76 -20.96 -26.59
N ASP A 551 -5.97 -19.93 -26.90
CA ASP A 551 -6.15 -19.03 -28.06
C ASP A 551 -7.51 -18.29 -28.09
N GLN A 552 -8.25 -18.31 -26.99
CA GLN A 552 -9.49 -17.55 -26.84
C GLN A 552 -9.29 -16.37 -25.90
N ARG A 553 -9.49 -15.17 -26.42
CA ARG A 553 -9.46 -13.93 -25.65
C ARG A 553 -10.85 -13.59 -25.16
N THR A 554 -10.99 -13.52 -23.85
CA THR A 554 -12.25 -13.21 -23.17
C THR A 554 -12.05 -12.15 -22.10
N VAL A 555 -13.11 -11.43 -21.74
CA VAL A 555 -13.06 -10.51 -20.61
C VAL A 555 -13.23 -11.30 -19.31
N SER A 556 -12.27 -11.13 -18.42
CA SER A 556 -12.35 -11.57 -17.03
C SER A 556 -12.90 -10.43 -16.19
N VAL A 557 -14.05 -10.64 -15.54
CA VAL A 557 -14.64 -9.71 -14.58
C VAL A 557 -14.31 -10.20 -13.17
N ARG A 558 -13.39 -9.48 -12.51
CA ARG A 558 -13.00 -9.78 -11.13
C ARG A 558 -13.83 -8.96 -10.16
N VAL A 559 -14.59 -9.64 -9.30
CA VAL A 559 -15.35 -8.99 -8.23
C VAL A 559 -14.38 -8.51 -7.13
N ILE A 560 -14.53 -7.26 -6.75
CA ILE A 560 -13.79 -6.64 -5.63
C ILE A 560 -14.66 -6.66 -4.37
N ASN A 561 -15.92 -6.23 -4.51
CA ASN A 561 -16.90 -6.25 -3.43
C ASN A 561 -18.32 -6.28 -3.99
N VAL A 562 -19.30 -6.64 -3.16
CA VAL A 562 -20.71 -6.72 -3.54
C VAL A 562 -21.55 -6.12 -2.44
N HIS A 563 -22.52 -5.28 -2.81
CA HIS A 563 -23.59 -4.82 -1.93
C HIS A 563 -24.96 -5.35 -2.37
N PRO A 564 -25.91 -5.55 -1.48
CA PRO A 564 -27.30 -5.68 -1.88
C PRO A 564 -27.75 -4.35 -2.47
N THR A 565 -28.50 -4.39 -3.56
CA THR A 565 -29.05 -3.16 -4.16
C THR A 565 -29.85 -2.37 -3.13
N GLY A 566 -29.58 -1.06 -3.05
CA GLY A 566 -30.16 -0.17 -2.04
C GLY A 566 -29.48 -0.30 -0.65
N TRP A 567 -28.23 -0.72 -0.59
CA TRP A 567 -27.43 -0.71 0.65
C TRP A 567 -27.23 0.70 1.19
N ARG A 568 -27.71 0.94 2.41
CA ARG A 568 -27.67 2.26 3.07
C ARG A 568 -26.36 2.44 3.83
N GLN A 569 -25.24 2.56 3.09
CA GLN A 569 -23.90 2.61 3.66
C GLN A 569 -23.75 3.66 4.76
N GLY A 570 -24.19 4.90 4.53
CA GLY A 570 -24.04 5.98 5.52
C GLY A 570 -24.78 5.73 6.84
N GLU A 571 -25.99 5.13 6.76
CA GLU A 571 -26.76 4.76 7.97
C GLU A 571 -26.05 3.63 8.73
N ASN A 572 -25.55 2.62 8.01
CA ASN A 572 -24.89 1.48 8.64
C ASN A 572 -23.55 1.88 9.28
N LEU A 573 -22.79 2.82 8.67
CA LEU A 573 -21.55 3.33 9.26
C LEU A 573 -21.82 4.14 10.53
N ARG A 574 -22.86 4.98 10.55
CA ARG A 574 -23.28 5.69 11.78
C ARG A 574 -23.73 4.71 12.86
N ALA A 575 -24.52 3.72 12.51
CA ALA A 575 -24.97 2.68 13.42
C ALA A 575 -23.79 1.87 14.01
N ALA A 576 -22.78 1.56 13.20
CA ALA A 576 -21.56 0.91 13.68
C ALA A 576 -20.78 1.78 14.65
N ALA A 577 -20.59 3.07 14.33
CA ALA A 577 -19.88 4.01 15.20
C ALA A 577 -20.60 4.21 16.55
N ALA A 578 -21.93 4.35 16.52
CA ALA A 578 -22.76 4.45 17.72
C ALA A 578 -22.66 3.18 18.58
N PHE A 579 -22.71 2.00 17.96
CA PHE A 579 -22.52 0.73 18.67
C PHE A 579 -21.13 0.60 19.29
N GLU A 580 -20.07 0.93 18.55
CA GLU A 580 -18.69 0.89 19.05
C GLU A 580 -18.52 1.83 20.27
N ALA A 581 -19.13 3.02 20.23
CA ALA A 581 -19.13 3.95 21.36
C ALA A 581 -19.81 3.36 22.61
N VAL A 582 -20.94 2.68 22.44
CA VAL A 582 -21.60 1.95 23.55
C VAL A 582 -20.65 0.88 24.12
N VAL A 583 -19.95 0.13 23.27
CA VAL A 583 -19.00 -0.90 23.73
C VAL A 583 -17.81 -0.28 24.49
N ARG A 584 -17.34 0.89 24.07
CA ARG A 584 -16.30 1.64 24.81
C ARG A 584 -16.82 2.31 26.09
N GLY A 585 -18.14 2.44 26.24
CA GLY A 585 -18.77 3.11 27.40
C GLY A 585 -18.84 4.62 27.28
N GLU A 586 -18.80 5.14 26.07
CA GLU A 586 -18.95 6.56 25.74
C GLU A 586 -20.43 6.96 25.66
N GLU A 587 -20.74 8.21 26.03
CA GLU A 587 -22.08 8.77 25.81
C GLU A 587 -22.27 9.11 24.33
N THR A 588 -23.36 8.65 23.72
CA THR A 588 -23.67 8.93 22.32
C THR A 588 -25.05 9.53 22.18
N ALA A 589 -25.16 10.65 21.45
CA ALA A 589 -26.44 11.27 21.11
C ALA A 589 -27.32 10.39 20.20
N ASP A 590 -26.72 9.46 19.47
CA ASP A 590 -27.39 8.58 18.49
C ASP A 590 -27.79 7.20 19.06
N ALA A 591 -27.49 6.91 20.34
CA ALA A 591 -27.86 5.63 20.97
C ALA A 591 -29.35 5.54 21.34
N THR A 592 -30.23 6.10 20.53
CA THR A 592 -31.68 6.12 20.78
C THR A 592 -32.41 4.84 20.35
N GLU A 593 -31.70 3.86 19.78
CA GLU A 593 -32.32 2.59 19.41
C GLU A 593 -32.50 1.68 20.64
N VAL A 594 -33.75 1.47 21.02
CA VAL A 594 -34.10 0.53 22.10
C VAL A 594 -33.79 -0.90 21.67
N PHE A 595 -32.85 -1.54 22.36
CA PHE A 595 -32.54 -2.94 22.18
C PHE A 595 -33.28 -3.78 23.24
N THR A 596 -34.06 -4.76 22.78
CA THR A 596 -34.93 -5.57 23.66
C THR A 596 -34.48 -7.02 23.74
N ARG A 597 -34.98 -7.74 24.75
CA ARG A 597 -34.83 -9.21 24.82
C ARG A 597 -35.40 -9.93 23.62
N ASN A 598 -36.47 -9.39 23.00
CA ASN A 598 -37.07 -9.98 21.80
C ASN A 598 -36.17 -9.85 20.57
N ASP A 599 -35.44 -8.71 20.44
CA ASP A 599 -34.46 -8.54 19.36
C ASP A 599 -33.38 -9.61 19.44
N LEU A 600 -32.81 -9.85 20.65
CA LEU A 600 -31.81 -10.90 20.85
C LEU A 600 -32.38 -12.29 20.59
N ALA A 601 -33.58 -12.58 21.11
CA ALA A 601 -34.20 -13.90 20.95
C ALA A 601 -34.50 -14.25 19.50
N GLY A 602 -34.85 -13.26 18.65
CA GLY A 602 -35.04 -13.43 17.21
C GLY A 602 -33.76 -13.84 16.52
N VAL A 603 -32.68 -13.09 16.80
CA VAL A 603 -31.35 -13.37 16.25
C VAL A 603 -30.82 -14.72 16.72
N TYR A 604 -30.88 -14.99 18.03
CA TYR A 604 -30.40 -16.26 18.62
C TYR A 604 -31.08 -17.47 18.00
N ARG A 605 -32.42 -17.48 17.92
CA ARG A 605 -33.17 -18.57 17.31
C ARG A 605 -32.73 -18.85 15.88
N TYR A 606 -32.63 -17.79 15.05
CA TYR A 606 -32.18 -17.95 13.67
C TYR A 606 -30.78 -18.53 13.59
N LEU A 607 -29.82 -17.97 14.36
CA LEU A 607 -28.42 -18.42 14.32
C LEU A 607 -28.26 -19.85 14.84
N ARG A 608 -29.01 -20.24 15.91
CA ARG A 608 -29.03 -21.61 16.46
C ARG A 608 -29.51 -22.61 15.40
N ASP A 609 -30.63 -22.32 14.75
CA ASP A 609 -31.27 -23.24 13.80
C ASP A 609 -30.46 -23.37 12.49
N ASN A 610 -29.53 -22.47 12.22
CA ASN A 610 -28.66 -22.47 11.05
C ASN A 610 -27.15 -22.64 11.37
N SER A 611 -26.80 -22.98 12.61
CA SER A 611 -25.41 -23.18 13.03
C SER A 611 -24.81 -24.47 12.43
N PRO A 612 -23.55 -24.51 12.00
CA PRO A 612 -22.58 -23.40 11.98
C PRO A 612 -22.84 -22.37 10.85
N ILE A 613 -22.78 -21.11 11.20
CA ILE A 613 -22.90 -20.00 10.25
C ILE A 613 -21.54 -19.73 9.59
N LYS A 614 -21.48 -19.77 8.27
CA LYS A 614 -20.21 -19.65 7.52
C LYS A 614 -20.00 -18.31 6.85
N THR A 615 -21.01 -17.41 6.89
CA THR A 615 -20.88 -16.03 6.39
C THR A 615 -20.53 -15.05 7.51
N GLY A 616 -19.87 -13.93 7.17
CA GLY A 616 -19.49 -12.91 8.14
C GLY A 616 -20.65 -12.02 8.57
N THR A 617 -20.35 -11.06 9.47
CA THR A 617 -21.31 -10.18 10.13
C THR A 617 -22.30 -9.51 9.17
N ASP A 618 -21.81 -8.85 8.10
CA ASP A 618 -22.68 -8.11 7.17
C ASP A 618 -23.57 -9.03 6.33
N GLY A 619 -23.04 -10.21 5.97
CA GLY A 619 -23.82 -11.21 5.26
C GLY A 619 -24.99 -11.75 6.12
N ILE A 620 -24.76 -11.96 7.42
CA ILE A 620 -25.81 -12.34 8.36
C ILE A 620 -26.83 -11.21 8.52
N TYR A 621 -26.36 -9.97 8.67
CA TYR A 621 -27.27 -8.83 8.73
C TYR A 621 -28.18 -8.75 7.50
N TYR A 622 -27.61 -8.92 6.29
CA TYR A 622 -28.39 -8.94 5.06
C TYR A 622 -29.48 -10.02 5.07
N ILE A 623 -29.17 -11.21 5.56
CA ILE A 623 -30.14 -12.32 5.64
C ILE A 623 -31.22 -12.02 6.71
N LEU A 624 -30.81 -11.57 7.90
CA LEU A 624 -31.71 -11.33 9.04
C LEU A 624 -32.65 -10.17 8.82
N ARG A 625 -32.21 -9.07 8.17
CA ARG A 625 -33.07 -7.92 7.90
C ARG A 625 -34.25 -8.25 6.97
N LYS A 626 -34.16 -9.35 6.19
CA LYS A 626 -35.27 -9.85 5.39
C LYS A 626 -36.30 -10.63 6.21
N LYS A 627 -35.97 -11.03 7.43
CA LYS A 627 -36.75 -11.95 8.27
C LYS A 627 -37.26 -11.33 9.55
N LEU A 628 -36.61 -10.27 10.02
CA LEU A 628 -36.92 -9.58 11.27
C LEU A 628 -37.35 -8.13 10.98
N ASP A 629 -38.59 -7.81 11.29
CA ASP A 629 -39.13 -6.47 11.11
C ASP A 629 -38.44 -5.45 12.04
N GLY A 630 -38.12 -4.28 11.52
CA GLY A 630 -37.46 -3.22 12.28
C GLY A 630 -36.03 -3.56 12.72
N TYR A 631 -35.40 -4.56 12.06
CA TYR A 631 -34.03 -4.98 12.40
C TYR A 631 -33.00 -4.07 11.76
N THR A 632 -32.26 -3.32 12.58
CA THR A 632 -31.24 -2.35 12.17
C THR A 632 -29.84 -2.94 12.30
N TYR A 633 -28.86 -2.25 11.69
CA TYR A 633 -27.46 -2.66 11.79
C TYR A 633 -26.92 -2.51 13.22
N PHE A 634 -27.36 -1.49 13.97
CA PHE A 634 -27.04 -1.33 15.40
C PHE A 634 -27.51 -2.53 16.23
N LYS A 635 -28.79 -2.92 16.09
CA LYS A 635 -29.34 -4.10 16.77
C LYS A 635 -28.61 -5.39 16.42
N HIS A 636 -28.16 -5.51 15.16
CA HIS A 636 -27.38 -6.64 14.72
C HIS A 636 -26.06 -6.75 15.45
N LEU A 637 -25.27 -5.67 15.48
CA LEU A 637 -23.99 -5.64 16.16
C LEU A 637 -24.13 -5.87 17.66
N ALA A 638 -25.13 -5.23 18.29
CA ALA A 638 -25.45 -5.42 19.70
C ALA A 638 -25.79 -6.88 20.03
N ALA A 639 -26.64 -7.52 19.21
CA ALA A 639 -27.01 -8.91 19.42
C ALA A 639 -25.80 -9.85 19.37
N LEU A 640 -24.94 -9.70 18.36
CA LEU A 640 -23.75 -10.54 18.22
C LEU A 640 -22.78 -10.32 19.40
N GLN A 641 -22.56 -9.08 19.83
CA GLN A 641 -21.68 -8.79 20.95
C GLN A 641 -22.21 -9.33 22.28
N ILE A 642 -23.50 -9.16 22.56
CA ILE A 642 -24.13 -9.71 23.74
C ILE A 642 -24.01 -11.24 23.78
N MET A 643 -24.21 -11.89 22.62
CA MET A 643 -24.07 -13.35 22.52
C MET A 643 -22.63 -13.82 22.78
N ARG A 644 -21.62 -13.06 22.35
CA ARG A 644 -20.21 -13.34 22.68
C ARG A 644 -19.93 -13.19 24.17
N GLU A 645 -20.36 -12.09 24.78
CA GLU A 645 -20.16 -11.81 26.20
C GLU A 645 -20.86 -12.86 27.10
N LEU A 646 -21.95 -13.43 26.62
CA LEU A 646 -22.69 -14.48 27.33
C LEU A 646 -22.24 -15.90 26.96
N GLU A 647 -21.15 -16.03 26.19
CA GLU A 647 -20.60 -17.30 25.70
C GLU A 647 -21.61 -18.19 24.93
N LEU A 648 -22.63 -17.55 24.34
CA LEU A 648 -23.65 -18.23 23.53
C LEU A 648 -23.17 -18.50 22.10
N MET A 649 -22.11 -17.85 21.65
CA MET A 649 -21.52 -18.05 20.35
C MET A 649 -20.00 -18.03 20.41
N GLU A 650 -19.38 -18.65 19.42
CA GLU A 650 -17.95 -18.68 19.23
C GLU A 650 -17.63 -18.34 17.76
N ASP A 651 -16.65 -17.45 17.55
CA ASP A 651 -16.22 -17.07 16.23
C ASP A 651 -15.43 -18.21 15.57
N MET A 652 -15.68 -18.46 14.29
CA MET A 652 -14.97 -19.46 13.47
C MET A 652 -13.93 -18.75 12.60
N GLN A 653 -12.81 -19.40 12.40
CA GLN A 653 -11.82 -18.96 11.41
C GLN A 653 -12.13 -19.55 10.01
N PRO A 654 -11.93 -18.82 8.91
CA PRO A 654 -11.53 -17.39 8.86
C PRO A 654 -12.69 -16.42 9.11
N GLU A 655 -13.94 -16.82 8.95
CA GLU A 655 -15.15 -16.02 9.23
C GLU A 655 -16.32 -16.98 9.51
N GLY A 656 -17.20 -16.57 10.42
CA GLY A 656 -18.42 -17.29 10.76
C GLY A 656 -18.58 -17.49 12.26
N PHE A 657 -19.63 -18.22 12.65
CA PHE A 657 -20.00 -18.42 14.05
C PHE A 657 -20.56 -19.81 14.31
N VAL A 658 -20.27 -20.32 15.48
CA VAL A 658 -20.95 -21.51 16.04
C VAL A 658 -21.78 -21.06 17.24
N ILE A 659 -23.04 -21.48 17.26
CA ILE A 659 -23.89 -21.24 18.44
C ILE A 659 -23.72 -22.41 19.41
N LYS A 660 -23.39 -22.08 20.65
CA LYS A 660 -23.32 -23.05 21.74
C LYS A 660 -24.72 -23.29 22.25
N ASN A 661 -25.14 -24.55 22.24
CA ASN A 661 -26.42 -24.96 22.85
C ASN A 661 -26.26 -24.89 24.36
N GLY A 662 -26.76 -23.83 24.98
CA GLY A 662 -26.79 -23.70 26.43
C GLY A 662 -27.90 -24.55 27.04
N GLU A 663 -27.53 -25.45 27.97
CA GLU A 663 -28.47 -26.17 28.79
C GLU A 663 -29.14 -25.32 29.88
N LYS A 664 -28.61 -24.09 30.11
CA LYS A 664 -29.08 -23.20 31.17
C LYS A 664 -29.63 -21.90 30.61
N LYS A 665 -30.68 -21.40 31.25
CA LYS A 665 -31.22 -20.06 31.01
C LYS A 665 -30.13 -19.02 31.37
N VAL A 666 -29.76 -18.20 30.39
CA VAL A 666 -28.73 -17.15 30.59
C VAL A 666 -29.40 -15.84 30.98
N GLU A 667 -28.84 -15.16 31.99
CA GLU A 667 -29.28 -13.84 32.43
C GLU A 667 -28.55 -12.77 31.56
N LEU A 668 -29.32 -11.95 30.87
CA LEU A 668 -28.78 -10.94 29.95
C LEU A 668 -28.00 -9.85 30.68
N GLU A 669 -28.31 -9.64 31.95
CA GLU A 669 -27.66 -8.69 32.83
C GLU A 669 -26.18 -9.03 33.10
N HIS A 670 -25.72 -10.23 32.79
CA HIS A 670 -24.31 -10.59 32.81
C HIS A 670 -23.53 -9.97 31.65
N SER A 671 -24.19 -9.62 30.56
CA SER A 671 -23.54 -8.89 29.45
C SER A 671 -23.32 -7.43 29.82
N GLN A 672 -22.06 -6.96 29.65
CA GLN A 672 -21.71 -5.57 29.86
C GLN A 672 -22.38 -4.67 28.81
N THR A 673 -22.40 -5.09 27.56
CA THR A 673 -23.06 -4.37 26.47
C THR A 673 -24.56 -4.24 26.72
N PHE A 674 -25.24 -5.33 27.14
CA PHE A 674 -26.67 -5.26 27.46
C PHE A 674 -26.97 -4.28 28.60
N ARG A 675 -26.18 -4.28 29.65
CA ARG A 675 -26.34 -3.33 30.78
C ARG A 675 -26.16 -1.88 30.33
N ARG A 676 -25.22 -1.61 29.44
CA ARG A 676 -25.00 -0.25 28.91
C ARG A 676 -26.18 0.22 28.05
N LEU A 677 -26.73 -0.67 27.21
CA LEU A 677 -27.91 -0.39 26.39
C LEU A 677 -29.21 -0.17 27.20
N GLN A 678 -29.27 -0.62 28.44
CA GLN A 678 -30.43 -0.39 29.33
C GLN A 678 -30.29 0.89 30.17
N LYS A 679 -29.10 1.51 30.22
CA LYS A 679 -28.84 2.76 30.99
C LYS A 679 -28.98 4.01 30.10
N GLY A 680 -28.89 3.92 28.79
CA GLY A 680 -29.16 4.99 27.81
C GLY A 680 -30.58 4.87 27.35
#